data_eb6770347578102b2130789b0a8fa8fd
#
_entry.id   eb6770347578102b2130789b0a8fa8fd
#
_cell.length_a   1.000
_cell.length_b   1.000
_cell.length_c   1.000
_cell.angle_alpha   90.00
_cell.angle_beta   90.00
_cell.angle_gamma   90.00
#
_symmetry.space_group_name_H-M   'P 1'
#
loop_
_entity.id
_entity.type
_entity.pdbx_description
1 polymer ?
#
loop_
_entity_poly.entity_id
_entity_poly.type
_entity_poly.pdbx_seq_one_letter_code
_entity_poly.pdbx_strand_id
1 'polypeptide(L)'
;MRLFIAEKPSLARSIAAVLSKPQENNKLYIKAGDDDIVAWAAGHLLEQAMPEQYDEKYKRWNIDDLPIFPEAWKMLVKKESKDLFDNLKKLLKQADVVVNAGDCDREGQLLIDEILEFCSYKGKVLRILISDTNPEAVKKALDNLKPDSDFHGDRDAALARSRADWLHGMNLTRLYTKLAEKNGYSGGPLRIGRVKTPVTALVVRRDEAIEAFTPKPFWVVKANIQVENGSFYATWKPNDEQQGLDEEKRLVDKSVGEALVSRLKGKPATVTKYECKKQSSKPPVGFSLPKLQMITSKKFDLSPAKTLEICQKLYEQGILTYPRSDCEYLPDAHHDEAENVFAVIEKLSSVKIPDAVDKGRKTPVFNSKKVEEHHAIIPSASCKLSKQLDGDEALIFELVARRYISFFMPDFEFLQVNINVDIDGELFIASGRQVLNEGWKSVENDSQDNDDEKENDEENNSVPLPETSQGEKGSCNDIHLLEKKTKAPARFTEASLLKAMNEVHRYVLDTEIKKILKETDGIGTAATQAGIIKELIDSGMLIKKGKNLISSPAARSLMHALPEKITLPDLTAVWETYFRKIKNSEMSIDEVIRYIEDAIRANIASAQPITVQSSDSGKSKKSSAKGSGKKSSVKCPRCGAPMFLRNGKNGAFWGCSKYPECKMTANDKNGKPVFKK
;
A
#
# COMPACT_ATOMS: atom_id res chain seq x y z
N MET A 1 -16.44 -1.66 -38.40
CA MET A 1 -15.16 -1.85 -37.72
C MET A 1 -15.40 -1.88 -36.25
N ARG A 2 -14.85 -2.87 -35.51
CA ARG A 2 -14.88 -2.97 -34.04
C ARG A 2 -13.55 -2.45 -33.48
N LEU A 3 -13.61 -1.50 -32.58
CA LEU A 3 -12.44 -0.86 -31.96
C LEU A 3 -12.32 -1.30 -30.49
N PHE A 4 -11.25 -2.00 -30.16
CA PHE A 4 -10.85 -2.26 -28.77
C PHE A 4 -9.97 -1.12 -28.29
N ILE A 5 -10.27 -0.57 -27.11
CA ILE A 5 -9.42 0.44 -26.47
C ILE A 5 -8.92 -0.15 -25.15
N ALA A 6 -7.67 -0.56 -25.13
CA ALA A 6 -7.00 -1.08 -23.96
C ALA A 6 -6.38 0.06 -23.11
N GLU A 7 -6.23 -0.16 -21.81
CA GLU A 7 -5.52 0.80 -20.98
C GLU A 7 -4.03 0.86 -21.31
N LYS A 8 -3.41 -0.30 -21.67
CA LYS A 8 -1.96 -0.43 -21.89
C LYS A 8 -1.62 -1.15 -23.19
N PRO A 9 -0.44 -0.84 -23.78
CA PRO A 9 0.02 -1.52 -25.00
C PRO A 9 0.20 -3.03 -24.84
N SER A 10 0.57 -3.52 -23.65
CA SER A 10 0.72 -4.95 -23.35
C SER A 10 -0.61 -5.68 -23.47
N LEU A 11 -1.66 -5.15 -22.82
CA LEU A 11 -3.01 -5.70 -22.90
C LEU A 11 -3.55 -5.67 -24.33
N ALA A 12 -3.30 -4.57 -25.07
CA ALA A 12 -3.67 -4.47 -26.49
C ALA A 12 -3.04 -5.59 -27.33
N ARG A 13 -1.76 -5.91 -27.10
CA ARG A 13 -1.09 -7.02 -27.79
C ARG A 13 -1.70 -8.38 -27.43
N SER A 14 -2.06 -8.60 -26.17
CA SER A 14 -2.70 -9.85 -25.74
C SER A 14 -4.07 -10.04 -26.37
N ILE A 15 -4.87 -8.97 -26.48
CA ILE A 15 -6.16 -8.99 -27.18
C ILE A 15 -5.94 -9.27 -28.66
N ALA A 16 -5.06 -8.52 -29.34
CA ALA A 16 -4.79 -8.71 -30.76
C ALA A 16 -4.29 -10.12 -31.09
N ALA A 17 -3.48 -10.73 -30.21
CA ALA A 17 -2.92 -12.06 -30.44
C ALA A 17 -3.96 -13.17 -30.61
N VAL A 18 -5.16 -12.99 -30.09
CA VAL A 18 -6.27 -13.96 -30.15
C VAL A 18 -7.35 -13.59 -31.18
N LEU A 19 -7.26 -12.40 -31.76
CA LEU A 19 -8.14 -11.95 -32.86
C LEU A 19 -7.70 -12.50 -34.22
N SER A 20 -8.49 -12.21 -35.25
CA SER A 20 -8.29 -12.68 -36.63
C SER A 20 -6.94 -12.26 -37.21
N LYS A 21 -6.44 -13.07 -38.16
CA LYS A 21 -5.23 -12.78 -38.93
C LYS A 21 -5.61 -12.43 -40.36
N PRO A 22 -4.78 -11.67 -41.11
CA PRO A 22 -3.44 -11.18 -40.75
C PRO A 22 -3.49 -10.04 -39.72
N GLN A 23 -2.35 -9.80 -39.06
CA GLN A 23 -2.18 -8.68 -38.11
C GLN A 23 -1.17 -7.68 -38.65
N GLU A 24 -1.54 -6.42 -38.64
CA GLU A 24 -0.68 -5.30 -39.05
C GLU A 24 -0.39 -4.43 -37.81
N ASN A 25 0.87 -4.40 -37.39
CA ASN A 25 1.29 -3.59 -36.26
C ASN A 25 1.59 -2.14 -36.70
N ASN A 26 0.83 -1.19 -36.14
CA ASN A 26 1.12 0.23 -36.24
C ASN A 26 1.75 0.71 -34.89
N LYS A 27 2.37 1.88 -34.94
CA LYS A 27 2.97 2.48 -33.71
C LYS A 27 1.95 2.74 -32.61
N LEU A 28 0.68 3.00 -32.97
CA LEU A 28 -0.37 3.45 -32.03
C LEU A 28 -1.58 2.51 -31.95
N TYR A 29 -1.61 1.46 -32.77
CA TYR A 29 -2.68 0.43 -32.75
C TYR A 29 -2.23 -0.83 -33.50
N ILE A 30 -2.98 -1.90 -33.37
CA ILE A 30 -2.83 -3.16 -34.12
C ILE A 30 -4.12 -3.40 -34.89
N LYS A 31 -4.02 -3.58 -36.23
CA LYS A 31 -5.15 -4.06 -37.04
C LYS A 31 -5.15 -5.58 -37.03
N ALA A 32 -6.28 -6.20 -36.75
CA ALA A 32 -6.44 -7.64 -36.70
C ALA A 32 -7.58 -8.09 -37.63
N GLY A 33 -7.22 -8.73 -38.76
CA GLY A 33 -8.15 -9.03 -39.84
C GLY A 33 -8.68 -7.75 -40.48
N ASP A 34 -9.88 -7.82 -41.07
CA ASP A 34 -10.49 -6.70 -41.78
C ASP A 34 -11.33 -5.80 -40.88
N ASP A 35 -11.89 -6.33 -39.77
CA ASP A 35 -12.92 -5.68 -38.97
C ASP A 35 -12.49 -5.19 -37.62
N ASP A 36 -11.34 -5.65 -37.09
CA ASP A 36 -10.90 -5.35 -35.72
C ASP A 36 -9.67 -4.44 -35.66
N ILE A 37 -9.73 -3.42 -34.83
CA ILE A 37 -8.58 -2.60 -34.46
C ILE A 37 -8.44 -2.61 -32.93
N VAL A 38 -7.21 -2.82 -32.44
CA VAL A 38 -6.86 -2.75 -31.03
C VAL A 38 -5.92 -1.58 -30.80
N ALA A 39 -6.40 -0.56 -30.14
CA ALA A 39 -5.63 0.61 -29.74
C ALA A 39 -5.48 0.67 -28.22
N TRP A 40 -4.73 1.64 -27.70
CA TRP A 40 -4.48 1.80 -26.26
C TRP A 40 -4.37 3.25 -25.84
N ALA A 41 -4.61 3.50 -24.56
CA ALA A 41 -4.53 4.81 -23.93
C ALA A 41 -3.19 5.09 -23.26
N ALA A 42 -2.50 4.07 -22.71
CA ALA A 42 -1.30 4.22 -21.86
C ALA A 42 -1.52 5.05 -20.59
N GLY A 43 -2.65 4.82 -19.91
CA GLY A 43 -3.15 5.57 -18.75
C GLY A 43 -4.07 6.73 -19.15
N HIS A 44 -4.52 7.54 -18.19
CA HIS A 44 -5.41 8.68 -18.49
C HIS A 44 -4.81 9.65 -19.49
N LEU A 45 -5.45 9.81 -20.64
CA LEU A 45 -5.08 10.78 -21.68
C LEU A 45 -5.61 12.18 -21.38
N LEU A 46 -6.63 12.26 -20.54
CA LEU A 46 -7.27 13.48 -20.13
C LEU A 46 -6.87 13.83 -18.69
N GLU A 47 -7.00 15.10 -18.34
CA GLU A 47 -6.82 15.61 -16.99
C GLU A 47 -7.87 16.69 -16.70
N GLN A 48 -8.27 16.81 -15.45
CA GLN A 48 -9.14 17.89 -15.03
C GLN A 48 -8.40 19.23 -15.12
N ALA A 49 -9.08 20.24 -15.64
CA ALA A 49 -8.53 21.59 -15.76
C ALA A 49 -8.10 22.14 -14.37
N MET A 50 -6.98 22.83 -14.35
CA MET A 50 -6.51 23.54 -13.16
C MET A 50 -7.35 24.80 -12.94
N PRO A 51 -7.42 25.34 -11.72
CA PRO A 51 -8.24 26.52 -11.41
C PRO A 51 -8.04 27.71 -12.35
N GLU A 52 -6.80 28.01 -12.75
CA GLU A 52 -6.49 29.10 -13.68
C GLU A 52 -7.02 28.91 -15.10
N GLN A 53 -7.48 27.72 -15.45
CA GLN A 53 -8.11 27.41 -16.74
C GLN A 53 -9.63 27.62 -16.72
N TYR A 54 -10.19 27.82 -15.53
CA TYR A 54 -11.57 28.28 -15.33
C TYR A 54 -11.64 29.81 -15.28
N ASP A 55 -10.73 30.43 -14.50
CA ASP A 55 -10.61 31.87 -14.39
C ASP A 55 -9.15 32.26 -14.11
N GLU A 56 -8.60 33.20 -14.88
CA GLU A 56 -7.20 33.63 -14.77
C GLU A 56 -6.84 34.22 -13.40
N LYS A 57 -7.82 34.75 -12.64
CA LYS A 57 -7.63 35.24 -11.26
C LYS A 57 -7.07 34.16 -10.36
N TYR A 58 -7.41 32.89 -10.53
CA TYR A 58 -6.94 31.76 -9.74
C TYR A 58 -5.46 31.40 -9.94
N LYS A 59 -4.78 32.03 -10.91
CA LYS A 59 -3.33 31.87 -11.10
C LYS A 59 -2.53 32.41 -9.92
N ARG A 60 -3.03 33.45 -9.28
CA ARG A 60 -2.50 33.97 -8.01
C ARG A 60 -3.39 33.48 -6.89
N TRP A 61 -2.77 32.79 -5.92
CA TRP A 61 -3.54 32.27 -4.80
C TRP A 61 -3.94 33.39 -3.86
N ASN A 62 -5.23 33.60 -3.67
CA ASN A 62 -5.81 34.50 -2.71
C ASN A 62 -6.90 33.79 -1.92
N ILE A 63 -7.01 34.05 -0.61
CA ILE A 63 -8.05 33.47 0.26
C ILE A 63 -9.43 33.96 -0.16
N ASP A 64 -9.53 35.24 -0.57
CA ASP A 64 -10.80 35.85 -0.95
C ASP A 64 -11.42 35.26 -2.23
N ASP A 65 -10.62 34.52 -3.00
CA ASP A 65 -11.07 33.79 -4.19
C ASP A 65 -11.61 32.39 -3.88
N LEU A 66 -11.59 31.94 -2.60
CA LEU A 66 -12.09 30.65 -2.17
C LEU A 66 -13.54 30.75 -1.70
N PRO A 67 -14.38 29.72 -1.92
CA PRO A 67 -14.05 28.45 -2.55
C PRO A 67 -14.01 28.49 -4.08
N ILE A 68 -13.24 27.60 -4.69
CA ILE A 68 -13.17 27.38 -6.13
C ILE A 68 -14.03 26.15 -6.45
N PHE A 69 -15.20 26.38 -7.03
CA PHE A 69 -16.12 25.34 -7.48
C PHE A 69 -16.43 25.54 -8.95
N PRO A 70 -16.02 24.62 -9.84
CA PRO A 70 -16.35 24.70 -11.26
C PRO A 70 -17.86 24.59 -11.51
N GLU A 71 -18.46 25.56 -12.19
CA GLU A 71 -19.86 25.46 -12.65
C GLU A 71 -20.03 24.34 -13.67
N ALA A 72 -19.04 24.15 -14.54
CA ALA A 72 -18.95 23.06 -15.49
C ALA A 72 -17.53 22.49 -15.51
N TRP A 73 -17.41 21.18 -15.36
CA TRP A 73 -16.13 20.49 -15.37
C TRP A 73 -15.49 20.53 -16.74
N LYS A 74 -14.22 20.91 -16.81
CA LYS A 74 -13.42 20.96 -18.04
C LYS A 74 -12.36 19.86 -17.99
N MET A 75 -12.36 19.00 -19.01
CA MET A 75 -11.29 18.03 -19.23
C MET A 75 -10.37 18.54 -20.33
N LEU A 76 -9.08 18.28 -20.21
CA LEU A 76 -8.03 18.70 -21.14
C LEU A 76 -7.21 17.50 -21.57
N VAL A 77 -6.79 17.49 -22.82
CA VAL A 77 -5.85 16.47 -23.32
C VAL A 77 -4.45 16.77 -22.78
N LYS A 78 -3.84 15.81 -22.10
CA LYS A 78 -2.45 15.92 -21.62
C LYS A 78 -1.50 16.10 -22.81
N LYS A 79 -0.53 17.01 -22.69
CA LYS A 79 0.42 17.33 -23.76
C LYS A 79 1.20 16.11 -24.26
N GLU A 80 1.66 15.29 -23.32
CA GLU A 80 2.42 14.06 -23.58
C GLU A 80 1.57 12.95 -24.22
N SER A 81 0.26 13.01 -24.07
CA SER A 81 -0.67 11.98 -24.56
C SER A 81 -1.37 12.38 -25.86
N LYS A 82 -1.03 13.54 -26.42
CA LYS A 82 -1.74 14.11 -27.58
C LYS A 82 -1.77 13.19 -28.78
N ASP A 83 -0.66 12.55 -29.13
CA ASP A 83 -0.57 11.67 -30.29
C ASP A 83 -1.48 10.43 -30.16
N LEU A 84 -1.52 9.84 -28.96
CA LEU A 84 -2.40 8.72 -28.64
C LEU A 84 -3.86 9.14 -28.68
N PHE A 85 -4.19 10.28 -28.09
CA PHE A 85 -5.54 10.83 -28.09
C PHE A 85 -6.04 11.14 -29.52
N ASP A 86 -5.22 11.83 -30.32
CA ASP A 86 -5.57 12.17 -31.70
C ASP A 86 -5.78 10.92 -32.57
N ASN A 87 -4.99 9.85 -32.33
CA ASN A 87 -5.18 8.55 -32.98
C ASN A 87 -6.52 7.91 -32.57
N LEU A 88 -6.81 7.83 -31.28
CA LEU A 88 -8.08 7.27 -30.78
C LEU A 88 -9.29 8.05 -31.34
N LYS A 89 -9.21 9.38 -31.34
CA LYS A 89 -10.25 10.26 -31.91
C LYS A 89 -10.52 9.98 -33.40
N LYS A 90 -9.48 9.64 -34.17
CA LYS A 90 -9.66 9.24 -35.58
C LYS A 90 -10.32 7.89 -35.71
N LEU A 91 -9.89 6.91 -34.92
CA LEU A 91 -10.43 5.55 -34.92
C LEU A 91 -11.88 5.50 -34.46
N LEU A 92 -12.24 6.28 -33.43
CA LEU A 92 -13.61 6.39 -32.92
C LEU A 92 -14.60 6.89 -33.97
N LYS A 93 -14.20 7.77 -34.90
CA LYS A 93 -15.04 8.23 -36.01
C LYS A 93 -15.41 7.12 -37.02
N GLN A 94 -14.64 6.04 -37.03
CA GLN A 94 -14.80 4.92 -37.98
C GLN A 94 -15.37 3.67 -37.29
N ALA A 95 -15.46 3.69 -35.92
CA ALA A 95 -15.90 2.54 -35.17
C ALA A 95 -17.42 2.44 -35.12
N ASP A 96 -17.97 1.30 -35.51
CA ASP A 96 -19.39 0.96 -35.34
C ASP A 96 -19.63 0.46 -33.89
N VAL A 97 -18.66 -0.27 -33.34
CA VAL A 97 -18.69 -0.82 -31.99
C VAL A 97 -17.35 -0.55 -31.32
N VAL A 98 -17.39 -0.04 -30.10
CA VAL A 98 -16.22 0.08 -29.23
C VAL A 98 -16.26 -1.00 -28.15
N VAL A 99 -15.12 -1.62 -27.87
CA VAL A 99 -14.95 -2.51 -26.73
C VAL A 99 -14.01 -1.83 -25.72
N ASN A 100 -14.57 -1.41 -24.60
CA ASN A 100 -13.82 -0.89 -23.47
C ASN A 100 -13.02 -2.03 -22.83
N ALA A 101 -11.70 -1.98 -22.99
CA ALA A 101 -10.74 -2.91 -22.43
C ALA A 101 -9.77 -2.19 -21.46
N GLY A 102 -10.30 -1.29 -20.64
CA GLY A 102 -9.62 -0.77 -19.46
C GLY A 102 -9.33 -1.88 -18.45
N ASP A 103 -8.44 -1.63 -17.50
CA ASP A 103 -8.20 -2.56 -16.41
C ASP A 103 -9.52 -2.88 -15.66
N CYS A 104 -9.60 -4.03 -14.99
CA CYS A 104 -10.84 -4.51 -14.38
C CYS A 104 -11.16 -3.78 -13.05
N ASP A 105 -10.99 -2.48 -13.00
CA ASP A 105 -11.31 -1.67 -11.84
C ASP A 105 -12.10 -0.40 -12.26
N ARG A 106 -12.62 0.33 -11.27
CA ARG A 106 -13.40 1.56 -11.51
C ARG A 106 -12.60 2.65 -12.21
N GLU A 107 -11.27 2.69 -12.03
CA GLU A 107 -10.41 3.67 -12.69
C GLU A 107 -10.20 3.30 -14.18
N GLY A 108 -10.01 1.99 -14.48
CA GLY A 108 -9.92 1.51 -15.86
C GLY A 108 -11.23 1.68 -16.63
N GLN A 109 -12.39 1.56 -15.95
CA GLN A 109 -13.69 1.90 -16.55
C GLN A 109 -13.76 3.39 -16.88
N LEU A 110 -13.49 4.27 -15.91
CA LEU A 110 -13.53 5.72 -16.10
C LEU A 110 -12.56 6.17 -17.21
N LEU A 111 -11.36 5.61 -17.24
CA LEU A 111 -10.31 6.00 -18.18
C LEU A 111 -10.76 5.92 -19.64
N ILE A 112 -11.49 4.89 -20.00
CA ILE A 112 -11.98 4.73 -21.38
C ILE A 112 -13.26 5.55 -21.58
N ASP A 113 -14.19 5.54 -20.63
CA ASP A 113 -15.45 6.28 -20.74
C ASP A 113 -15.23 7.78 -20.87
N GLU A 114 -14.25 8.37 -20.17
CA GLU A 114 -13.92 9.79 -20.30
C GLU A 114 -13.44 10.16 -21.73
N ILE A 115 -12.73 9.24 -22.41
CA ILE A 115 -12.31 9.42 -23.81
C ILE A 115 -13.52 9.38 -24.74
N LEU A 116 -14.42 8.40 -24.53
CA LEU A 116 -15.64 8.24 -25.32
C LEU A 116 -16.54 9.46 -25.16
N GLU A 117 -16.73 9.92 -23.93
CA GLU A 117 -17.53 11.10 -23.62
C GLU A 117 -16.93 12.38 -24.21
N PHE A 118 -15.62 12.60 -24.03
CA PHE A 118 -14.91 13.76 -24.57
C PHE A 118 -14.97 13.80 -26.11
N CYS A 119 -14.94 12.63 -26.76
CA CYS A 119 -15.09 12.50 -28.20
C CYS A 119 -16.56 12.48 -28.66
N SER A 120 -17.51 12.54 -27.75
CA SER A 120 -18.98 12.46 -28.01
C SER A 120 -19.34 11.22 -28.84
N TYR A 121 -18.72 10.08 -28.55
CA TYR A 121 -19.05 8.81 -29.22
C TYR A 121 -20.47 8.37 -28.87
N LYS A 122 -21.24 7.95 -29.90
CA LYS A 122 -22.67 7.57 -29.77
C LYS A 122 -22.95 6.14 -30.26
N GLY A 123 -21.90 5.42 -30.68
CA GLY A 123 -22.03 4.03 -31.12
C GLY A 123 -22.22 3.07 -29.96
N LYS A 124 -22.36 1.79 -30.28
CA LYS A 124 -22.47 0.72 -29.29
C LYS A 124 -21.15 0.55 -28.54
N VAL A 125 -21.21 0.47 -27.21
CA VAL A 125 -20.04 0.19 -26.36
C VAL A 125 -20.28 -1.11 -25.59
N LEU A 126 -19.24 -1.97 -25.61
CA LEU A 126 -19.18 -3.21 -24.86
C LEU A 126 -17.99 -3.17 -23.90
N ARG A 127 -18.04 -3.95 -22.85
CA ARG A 127 -16.97 -4.10 -21.84
C ARG A 127 -16.38 -5.49 -21.92
N ILE A 128 -15.05 -5.59 -21.93
CA ILE A 128 -14.30 -6.82 -21.71
C ILE A 128 -13.54 -6.73 -20.38
N LEU A 129 -13.61 -7.79 -19.57
CA LEU A 129 -12.87 -7.90 -18.31
C LEU A 129 -11.77 -8.94 -18.47
N ILE A 130 -10.51 -8.49 -18.41
CA ILE A 130 -9.32 -9.33 -18.60
C ILE A 130 -8.44 -9.25 -17.35
N SER A 131 -8.56 -10.24 -16.48
CA SER A 131 -7.73 -10.38 -15.26
C SER A 131 -6.45 -11.19 -15.52
N ASP A 132 -6.41 -11.99 -16.60
CA ASP A 132 -5.23 -12.73 -17.05
C ASP A 132 -5.02 -12.50 -18.55
N THR A 133 -3.78 -12.18 -18.94
CA THR A 133 -3.38 -11.90 -20.33
C THR A 133 -3.09 -13.15 -21.15
N ASN A 134 -3.28 -14.33 -20.56
CA ASN A 134 -3.19 -15.62 -21.21
C ASN A 134 -4.16 -15.71 -22.41
N PRO A 135 -3.75 -16.25 -23.57
CA PRO A 135 -4.59 -16.37 -24.75
C PRO A 135 -5.93 -17.08 -24.52
N GLU A 136 -5.96 -18.14 -23.71
CA GLU A 136 -7.19 -18.86 -23.37
C GLU A 136 -8.14 -18.00 -22.51
N ALA A 137 -7.59 -17.29 -21.50
CA ALA A 137 -8.36 -16.38 -20.68
C ALA A 137 -8.90 -15.20 -21.49
N VAL A 138 -8.09 -14.63 -22.39
CA VAL A 138 -8.51 -13.54 -23.27
C VAL A 138 -9.60 -13.99 -24.25
N LYS A 139 -9.51 -15.21 -24.82
CA LYS A 139 -10.58 -15.78 -25.66
C LYS A 139 -11.88 -15.92 -24.88
N LYS A 140 -11.80 -16.50 -23.68
CA LYS A 140 -12.96 -16.65 -22.80
C LYS A 140 -13.59 -15.30 -22.42
N ALA A 141 -12.78 -14.25 -22.22
CA ALA A 141 -13.26 -12.91 -21.98
C ALA A 141 -13.93 -12.30 -23.23
N LEU A 142 -13.40 -12.55 -24.43
CA LEU A 142 -14.02 -12.13 -25.70
C LEU A 142 -15.38 -12.78 -25.94
N ASP A 143 -15.55 -14.03 -25.54
CA ASP A 143 -16.83 -14.74 -25.64
C ASP A 143 -17.88 -14.23 -24.64
N ASN A 144 -17.46 -13.46 -23.62
CA ASN A 144 -18.28 -12.96 -22.52
C ASN A 144 -18.35 -11.42 -22.46
N LEU A 145 -18.35 -10.74 -23.61
CA LEU A 145 -18.53 -9.30 -23.68
C LEU A 145 -19.86 -8.87 -23.05
N LYS A 146 -19.83 -7.86 -22.22
CA LYS A 146 -21.00 -7.30 -21.55
C LYS A 146 -21.34 -5.90 -22.09
N PRO A 147 -22.58 -5.40 -21.93
CA PRO A 147 -22.87 -4.00 -22.18
C PRO A 147 -22.00 -3.12 -21.25
N ASP A 148 -21.40 -2.07 -21.81
CA ASP A 148 -20.58 -1.14 -21.00
C ASP A 148 -21.43 -0.39 -19.97
N SER A 149 -22.73 -0.18 -20.25
CA SER A 149 -23.71 0.42 -19.33
C SER A 149 -23.83 -0.30 -17.99
N ASP A 150 -23.52 -1.59 -17.92
CA ASP A 150 -23.58 -2.36 -16.66
C ASP A 150 -22.50 -1.91 -15.66
N PHE A 151 -21.49 -1.15 -16.15
CA PHE A 151 -20.36 -0.65 -15.37
C PHE A 151 -20.38 0.87 -15.17
N HIS A 152 -21.44 1.55 -15.57
CA HIS A 152 -21.56 3.01 -15.36
C HIS A 152 -21.53 3.41 -13.89
N GLY A 153 -21.98 2.55 -12.97
CA GLY A 153 -21.85 2.78 -11.53
C GLY A 153 -20.38 2.88 -11.08
N ASP A 154 -19.51 2.05 -11.62
CA ASP A 154 -18.06 2.11 -11.35
C ASP A 154 -17.44 3.38 -11.92
N ARG A 155 -17.76 3.74 -13.17
CA ARG A 155 -17.39 5.02 -13.80
C ARG A 155 -17.77 6.20 -12.93
N ASP A 156 -19.03 6.26 -12.50
CA ASP A 156 -19.60 7.38 -11.75
C ASP A 156 -18.97 7.50 -10.36
N ALA A 157 -18.69 6.38 -9.70
CA ALA A 157 -17.98 6.35 -8.43
C ALA A 157 -16.52 6.88 -8.57
N ALA A 158 -15.80 6.46 -9.61
CA ALA A 158 -14.45 6.95 -9.91
C ALA A 158 -14.45 8.44 -10.27
N LEU A 159 -15.41 8.90 -11.08
CA LEU A 159 -15.56 10.30 -11.46
C LEU A 159 -15.87 11.18 -10.24
N ALA A 160 -16.81 10.76 -9.38
CA ALA A 160 -17.14 11.45 -8.15
C ALA A 160 -15.91 11.57 -7.24
N ARG A 161 -15.13 10.49 -7.10
CA ARG A 161 -13.88 10.49 -6.34
C ARG A 161 -12.87 11.49 -6.91
N SER A 162 -12.64 11.46 -8.21
CA SER A 162 -11.70 12.36 -8.88
C SER A 162 -12.07 13.83 -8.67
N ARG A 163 -13.36 14.20 -8.83
CA ARG A 163 -13.88 15.55 -8.60
C ARG A 163 -13.78 15.96 -7.12
N ALA A 164 -14.14 15.07 -6.22
CA ALA A 164 -14.05 15.27 -4.78
C ALA A 164 -12.61 15.56 -4.32
N ASP A 165 -11.66 14.74 -4.74
CA ASP A 165 -10.24 14.91 -4.42
C ASP A 165 -9.68 16.21 -5.01
N TRP A 166 -10.13 16.62 -6.22
CA TRP A 166 -9.77 17.91 -6.82
C TRP A 166 -10.32 19.08 -5.99
N LEU A 167 -11.61 19.09 -5.66
CA LEU A 167 -12.24 20.15 -4.86
C LEU A 167 -11.56 20.32 -3.50
N HIS A 168 -11.39 19.22 -2.80
CA HIS A 168 -10.75 19.21 -1.48
C HIS A 168 -9.29 19.67 -1.55
N GLY A 169 -8.53 19.06 -2.47
CA GLY A 169 -7.10 19.38 -2.63
C GLY A 169 -6.84 20.80 -3.04
N MET A 170 -7.57 21.31 -4.05
CA MET A 170 -7.36 22.68 -4.57
C MET A 170 -7.75 23.76 -3.57
N ASN A 171 -8.88 23.59 -2.88
CA ASN A 171 -9.35 24.59 -1.92
C ASN A 171 -8.52 24.57 -0.64
N LEU A 172 -8.35 23.42 0.00
CA LEU A 172 -7.69 23.38 1.31
C LEU A 172 -6.17 23.59 1.21
N THR A 173 -5.53 23.11 0.15
CA THR A 173 -4.11 23.39 -0.09
C THR A 173 -3.87 24.89 -0.22
N ARG A 174 -4.68 25.61 -1.00
CA ARG A 174 -4.56 27.07 -1.15
C ARG A 174 -4.88 27.79 0.14
N LEU A 175 -5.98 27.43 0.81
CA LEU A 175 -6.40 28.03 2.08
C LEU A 175 -5.28 27.99 3.13
N TYR A 176 -4.85 26.79 3.49
CA TYR A 176 -3.86 26.63 4.58
C TYR A 176 -2.47 27.09 4.20
N THR A 177 -2.09 27.03 2.91
CA THR A 177 -0.84 27.65 2.45
C THR A 177 -0.88 29.15 2.67
N LYS A 178 -1.96 29.83 2.26
CA LYS A 178 -2.08 31.28 2.41
C LYS A 178 -2.23 31.71 3.87
N LEU A 179 -2.90 30.92 4.69
CA LEU A 179 -2.99 31.16 6.14
C LEU A 179 -1.62 31.03 6.82
N ALA A 180 -0.81 30.05 6.42
CA ALA A 180 0.56 29.91 6.91
C ALA A 180 1.48 31.04 6.44
N GLU A 181 1.35 31.49 5.18
CA GLU A 181 2.12 32.63 4.63
C GLU A 181 1.85 33.90 5.42
N LYS A 182 0.62 34.14 5.92
CA LYS A 182 0.31 35.28 6.80
C LYS A 182 1.14 35.29 8.10
N ASN A 183 1.56 34.07 8.55
CA ASN A 183 2.40 33.89 9.74
C ASN A 183 3.87 33.59 9.39
N GLY A 184 4.32 34.01 8.19
CA GLY A 184 5.75 33.98 7.81
C GLY A 184 6.23 32.69 7.16
N TYR A 185 5.34 31.75 6.84
CA TYR A 185 5.71 30.55 6.09
C TYR A 185 6.12 30.88 4.65
N SER A 186 7.23 30.29 4.18
CA SER A 186 7.76 30.48 2.81
C SER A 186 8.17 29.18 2.12
N GLY A 187 7.71 28.03 2.61
CA GLY A 187 8.15 26.70 2.18
C GLY A 187 7.46 26.15 0.92
N GLY A 188 6.59 26.92 0.27
CA GLY A 188 5.80 26.44 -0.88
C GLY A 188 4.45 25.81 -0.48
N PRO A 189 3.69 25.21 -1.42
CA PRO A 189 2.35 24.70 -1.15
C PRO A 189 2.28 23.62 -0.05
N LEU A 190 1.46 23.87 0.96
CA LEU A 190 1.10 22.89 1.99
C LEU A 190 0.03 21.94 1.43
N ARG A 191 0.47 20.87 0.81
CA ARG A 191 -0.42 19.92 0.12
C ARG A 191 -1.31 19.19 1.10
N ILE A 192 -2.59 19.45 1.06
CA ILE A 192 -3.62 18.80 1.87
C ILE A 192 -4.44 17.90 0.97
N GLY A 193 -4.65 16.68 1.42
CA GLY A 193 -5.40 15.69 0.67
C GLY A 193 -6.05 14.66 1.58
N ARG A 194 -7.16 14.14 1.14
CA ARG A 194 -8.02 13.20 1.87
C ARG A 194 -7.28 11.96 2.41
N VAL A 195 -6.29 11.47 1.69
CA VAL A 195 -5.50 10.28 2.09
C VAL A 195 -4.14 10.70 2.66
N LYS A 196 -3.42 11.59 1.98
CA LYS A 196 -2.05 12.00 2.37
C LYS A 196 -1.98 12.63 3.75
N THR A 197 -2.95 13.46 4.09
CA THR A 197 -2.97 14.16 5.39
C THR A 197 -3.19 13.19 6.55
N PRO A 198 -4.21 12.31 6.56
CA PRO A 198 -4.35 11.30 7.62
C PRO A 198 -3.16 10.34 7.71
N VAL A 199 -2.58 9.90 6.58
CA VAL A 199 -1.39 9.03 6.59
C VAL A 199 -0.19 9.74 7.24
N THR A 200 0.02 11.02 6.95
CA THR A 200 1.05 11.82 7.62
C THR A 200 0.77 11.93 9.12
N ALA A 201 -0.47 12.16 9.51
CA ALA A 201 -0.89 12.27 10.90
C ALA A 201 -0.69 10.97 11.69
N LEU A 202 -0.90 9.80 11.07
CA LEU A 202 -0.59 8.51 11.71
C LEU A 202 0.88 8.43 12.13
N VAL A 203 1.80 8.85 11.26
CA VAL A 203 3.24 8.84 11.57
C VAL A 203 3.59 9.86 12.62
N VAL A 204 3.02 11.07 12.55
CA VAL A 204 3.23 12.13 13.57
C VAL A 204 2.79 11.64 14.95
N ARG A 205 1.55 11.15 15.08
CA ARG A 205 1.00 10.65 16.35
C ARG A 205 1.81 9.46 16.89
N ARG A 206 2.31 8.58 16.01
CA ARG A 206 3.16 7.45 16.41
C ARG A 206 4.49 7.94 16.97
N ASP A 207 5.14 8.90 16.31
CA ASP A 207 6.40 9.46 16.77
C ASP A 207 6.25 10.17 18.11
N GLU A 208 5.18 10.95 18.28
CA GLU A 208 4.87 11.65 19.54
C GLU A 208 4.58 10.67 20.68
N ALA A 209 3.83 9.61 20.41
CA ALA A 209 3.59 8.55 21.37
C ALA A 209 4.89 7.86 21.83
N ILE A 210 5.84 7.65 20.90
CA ILE A 210 7.16 7.09 21.24
C ILE A 210 7.99 8.08 22.07
N GLU A 211 7.98 9.36 21.72
CA GLU A 211 8.76 10.39 22.40
C GLU A 211 8.22 10.72 23.80
N ALA A 212 6.90 10.65 23.98
CA ALA A 212 6.26 10.81 25.28
C ALA A 212 6.32 9.54 26.16
N PHE A 213 6.71 8.41 25.57
CA PHE A 213 6.68 7.13 26.26
C PHE A 213 7.79 7.05 27.33
N THR A 214 7.39 6.69 28.54
CA THR A 214 8.31 6.38 29.64
C THR A 214 8.20 4.90 29.98
N PRO A 215 9.28 4.11 29.82
CA PRO A 215 9.28 2.70 30.19
C PRO A 215 8.97 2.52 31.69
N LYS A 216 7.96 1.71 32.00
CA LYS A 216 7.61 1.34 33.38
C LYS A 216 8.09 -0.08 33.63
N PRO A 217 8.74 -0.36 34.77
CA PRO A 217 9.09 -1.71 35.17
C PRO A 217 7.84 -2.50 35.55
N PHE A 218 7.86 -3.78 35.24
CA PHE A 218 6.89 -4.77 35.72
C PHE A 218 7.61 -6.11 35.87
N TRP A 219 7.02 -6.98 36.69
CA TRP A 219 7.65 -8.25 37.02
C TRP A 219 6.83 -9.43 36.54
N VAL A 220 7.54 -10.48 36.15
CA VAL A 220 6.96 -11.77 35.76
C VAL A 220 7.54 -12.84 36.68
N VAL A 221 6.68 -13.60 37.33
CA VAL A 221 7.10 -14.71 38.18
C VAL A 221 7.06 -15.98 37.34
N LYS A 222 8.22 -16.65 37.20
CA LYS A 222 8.33 -17.95 36.50
C LYS A 222 8.83 -19.02 37.48
N ALA A 223 8.17 -20.16 37.50
CA ALA A 223 8.54 -21.30 38.31
C ALA A 223 9.02 -22.47 37.43
N ASN A 224 10.08 -23.14 37.82
CA ASN A 224 10.51 -24.41 37.24
C ASN A 224 9.80 -25.53 38.01
N ILE A 225 8.93 -26.25 37.31
CA ILE A 225 8.09 -27.33 37.85
C ILE A 225 8.68 -28.66 37.42
N GLN A 226 8.99 -29.53 38.42
CA GLN A 226 9.39 -30.91 38.18
C GLN A 226 8.17 -31.82 38.29
N VAL A 227 7.93 -32.61 37.29
CA VAL A 227 6.95 -33.70 37.23
C VAL A 227 7.66 -35.02 36.94
N GLU A 228 6.94 -36.15 36.90
CA GLU A 228 7.55 -37.47 36.68
C GLU A 228 8.34 -37.54 35.36
N ASN A 229 7.77 -37.05 34.26
CA ASN A 229 8.35 -37.15 32.91
C ASN A 229 9.25 -35.98 32.54
N GLY A 230 9.65 -35.09 33.46
CA GLY A 230 10.55 -34.00 33.18
C GLY A 230 10.25 -32.71 33.92
N SER A 231 10.83 -31.63 33.46
CA SER A 231 10.60 -30.32 34.03
C SER A 231 10.22 -29.28 32.99
N PHE A 232 9.49 -28.25 33.40
CA PHE A 232 9.08 -27.15 32.52
C PHE A 232 8.95 -25.85 33.30
N TYR A 233 9.01 -24.73 32.59
CA TYR A 233 8.75 -23.43 33.17
C TYR A 233 7.28 -23.06 33.01
N ALA A 234 6.66 -22.60 34.12
CA ALA A 234 5.32 -22.08 34.14
C ALA A 234 5.33 -20.62 34.65
N THR A 235 4.47 -19.79 34.10
CA THR A 235 4.33 -18.38 34.43
C THR A 235 3.15 -18.20 35.38
N TRP A 236 3.36 -17.47 36.48
CA TRP A 236 2.31 -17.13 37.40
C TRP A 236 1.22 -16.29 36.74
N LYS A 237 -0.03 -16.64 37.01
CA LYS A 237 -1.21 -15.91 36.57
C LYS A 237 -1.93 -15.36 37.78
N PRO A 238 -1.89 -14.01 38.00
CA PRO A 238 -2.59 -13.41 39.13
C PRO A 238 -4.10 -13.63 39.04
N ASN A 239 -4.77 -13.73 40.19
CA ASN A 239 -6.23 -13.68 40.26
C ASN A 239 -6.73 -12.24 40.11
N ASP A 240 -8.05 -12.07 39.93
CA ASP A 240 -8.65 -10.76 39.67
C ASP A 240 -8.64 -9.81 40.85
N GLU A 241 -8.45 -10.34 42.08
CA GLU A 241 -8.40 -9.56 43.35
C GLU A 241 -6.96 -9.23 43.76
N GLN A 242 -5.96 -9.69 43.01
CA GLN A 242 -4.55 -9.50 43.32
C GLN A 242 -4.18 -8.01 43.32
N GLN A 243 -3.60 -7.56 44.44
CA GLN A 243 -3.07 -6.21 44.58
C GLN A 243 -1.67 -6.09 43.90
N GLY A 244 -1.29 -4.87 43.57
CA GLY A 244 0.02 -4.58 42.94
C GLY A 244 0.07 -4.82 41.43
N LEU A 245 -1.10 -4.89 40.78
CA LEU A 245 -1.24 -4.98 39.34
C LEU A 245 -1.61 -3.62 38.70
N ASP A 246 -1.25 -3.42 37.45
CA ASP A 246 -1.75 -2.33 36.63
C ASP A 246 -3.04 -2.72 35.86
N GLU A 247 -3.55 -1.78 35.03
CA GLU A 247 -4.77 -1.97 34.22
C GLU A 247 -4.64 -3.13 33.22
N GLU A 248 -3.42 -3.48 32.82
CA GLU A 248 -3.12 -4.61 31.92
C GLU A 248 -2.82 -5.92 32.68
N LYS A 249 -3.10 -5.95 34.02
CA LYS A 249 -2.86 -7.08 34.94
C LYS A 249 -1.38 -7.50 34.99
N ARG A 250 -0.44 -6.57 34.78
CA ARG A 250 1.00 -6.80 34.98
C ARG A 250 1.37 -6.46 36.42
N LEU A 251 2.21 -7.29 37.06
CA LEU A 251 2.71 -7.05 38.37
C LEU A 251 3.66 -5.84 38.39
N VAL A 252 3.25 -4.75 39.01
CA VAL A 252 4.03 -3.50 39.13
C VAL A 252 4.60 -3.26 40.55
N ASP A 253 4.14 -4.03 41.53
CA ASP A 253 4.70 -4.03 42.89
C ASP A 253 5.70 -5.19 43.05
N LYS A 254 6.99 -4.84 43.12
CA LYS A 254 8.07 -5.80 43.26
C LYS A 254 7.96 -6.61 44.55
N SER A 255 7.50 -5.99 45.66
CA SER A 255 7.42 -6.62 46.95
C SER A 255 6.45 -7.82 46.98
N VAL A 256 5.37 -7.73 46.21
CA VAL A 256 4.43 -8.84 46.02
C VAL A 256 5.12 -10.01 45.32
N GLY A 257 5.90 -9.71 44.24
CA GLY A 257 6.68 -10.74 43.55
C GLY A 257 7.74 -11.41 44.41
N GLU A 258 8.47 -10.64 45.21
CA GLU A 258 9.48 -11.16 46.15
C GLU A 258 8.85 -12.03 47.26
N ALA A 259 7.70 -11.62 47.75
CA ALA A 259 6.94 -12.41 48.74
C ALA A 259 6.46 -13.74 48.13
N LEU A 260 5.96 -13.73 46.87
CA LEU A 260 5.57 -14.96 46.18
C LEU A 260 6.75 -15.90 45.98
N VAL A 261 7.89 -15.40 45.50
CA VAL A 261 9.10 -16.20 45.27
C VAL A 261 9.54 -16.85 46.58
N SER A 262 9.58 -16.08 47.69
CA SER A 262 10.01 -16.57 49.01
C SER A 262 9.05 -17.63 49.57
N ARG A 263 7.74 -17.47 49.36
CA ARG A 263 6.70 -18.38 49.85
C ARG A 263 6.65 -19.70 49.10
N LEU A 264 6.84 -19.63 47.78
CA LEU A 264 6.55 -20.76 46.87
C LEU A 264 7.78 -21.63 46.54
N LYS A 265 8.99 -21.15 46.79
CA LYS A 265 10.22 -21.91 46.54
C LYS A 265 10.26 -23.22 47.32
N GLY A 266 10.49 -24.34 46.61
CA GLY A 266 10.55 -25.67 47.18
C GLY A 266 9.19 -26.26 47.62
N LYS A 267 8.07 -25.56 47.35
CA LYS A 267 6.73 -26.05 47.67
C LYS A 267 6.29 -27.18 46.77
N PRO A 268 5.41 -28.07 47.22
CA PRO A 268 4.73 -29.02 46.38
C PRO A 268 3.92 -28.29 45.28
N ALA A 269 3.97 -28.84 44.10
CA ALA A 269 3.18 -28.41 42.95
C ALA A 269 2.13 -29.48 42.61
N THR A 270 0.95 -29.06 42.17
CA THR A 270 -0.09 -30.00 41.71
C THR A 270 -0.59 -29.57 40.36
N VAL A 271 -0.56 -30.47 39.39
CA VAL A 271 -1.15 -30.24 38.05
C VAL A 271 -2.67 -30.22 38.22
N THR A 272 -3.26 -29.04 38.11
CA THR A 272 -4.71 -28.86 38.21
C THR A 272 -5.45 -29.06 36.91
N LYS A 273 -4.76 -28.87 35.76
CA LYS A 273 -5.30 -29.07 34.45
C LYS A 273 -4.19 -29.48 33.48
N TYR A 274 -4.44 -30.52 32.67
CA TYR A 274 -3.62 -30.89 31.53
C TYR A 274 -4.49 -31.02 30.30
N GLU A 275 -4.20 -30.27 29.29
CA GLU A 275 -4.87 -30.34 28.00
C GLU A 275 -3.84 -30.56 26.89
N CYS A 276 -3.98 -31.64 26.13
CA CYS A 276 -3.21 -31.92 24.94
C CYS A 276 -4.21 -32.07 23.78
N LYS A 277 -4.21 -31.11 22.87
CA LYS A 277 -5.14 -31.08 21.72
C LYS A 277 -4.40 -31.05 20.41
N LYS A 278 -4.72 -31.99 19.54
CA LYS A 278 -4.28 -31.90 18.14
C LYS A 278 -4.99 -30.71 17.48
N GLN A 279 -4.22 -29.82 16.91
CA GLN A 279 -4.68 -28.68 16.11
C GLN A 279 -4.12 -28.75 14.71
N SER A 280 -4.83 -28.20 13.75
CA SER A 280 -4.37 -28.05 12.39
C SER A 280 -4.59 -26.61 11.89
N SER A 281 -3.67 -26.14 11.06
CA SER A 281 -3.76 -24.88 10.37
C SER A 281 -3.70 -25.11 8.87
N LYS A 282 -4.73 -24.66 8.17
CA LYS A 282 -4.80 -24.75 6.71
C LYS A 282 -3.77 -23.83 6.07
N PRO A 283 -3.37 -24.09 4.81
CA PRO A 283 -2.56 -23.15 4.04
C PRO A 283 -3.18 -21.75 4.05
N PRO A 284 -2.36 -20.70 4.09
CA PRO A 284 -2.85 -19.33 3.97
C PRO A 284 -3.46 -19.11 2.58
N VAL A 285 -4.35 -18.13 2.46
CA VAL A 285 -4.90 -17.68 1.18
C VAL A 285 -3.84 -17.01 0.31
N GLY A 286 -4.15 -16.71 -0.94
CA GLY A 286 -3.24 -16.10 -1.89
C GLY A 286 -2.74 -14.70 -1.51
N PHE A 287 -1.96 -14.10 -2.37
CA PHE A 287 -1.49 -12.74 -2.18
C PHE A 287 -2.41 -11.73 -2.86
N SER A 288 -2.92 -10.78 -2.06
CA SER A 288 -3.26 -9.45 -2.55
C SER A 288 -2.00 -8.60 -2.70
N LEU A 289 -2.07 -7.51 -3.46
CA LEU A 289 -0.91 -6.61 -3.62
C LEU A 289 -0.41 -6.05 -2.27
N PRO A 290 -1.28 -5.52 -1.37
CA PRO A 290 -0.81 -5.01 -0.08
C PRO A 290 -0.09 -6.07 0.75
N LYS A 291 -0.61 -7.30 0.78
CA LYS A 291 0.01 -8.40 1.53
C LYS A 291 1.37 -8.79 0.94
N LEU A 292 1.47 -8.87 -0.38
CA LEU A 292 2.73 -9.13 -1.07
C LEU A 292 3.77 -8.02 -0.79
N GLN A 293 3.35 -6.74 -0.86
CA GLN A 293 4.21 -5.59 -0.54
C GLN A 293 4.72 -5.60 0.91
N MET A 294 3.89 -5.97 1.87
CA MET A 294 4.30 -6.10 3.27
C MET A 294 5.36 -7.18 3.45
N ILE A 295 5.14 -8.35 2.87
CA ILE A 295 6.07 -9.49 3.01
C ILE A 295 7.38 -9.22 2.29
N THR A 296 7.36 -8.69 1.07
CA THR A 296 8.59 -8.36 0.32
C THR A 296 9.41 -7.27 1.01
N SER A 297 8.74 -6.30 1.64
CA SER A 297 9.42 -5.28 2.43
C SER A 297 10.07 -5.85 3.69
N LYS A 298 9.39 -6.77 4.39
CA LYS A 298 9.91 -7.43 5.59
C LYS A 298 11.09 -8.35 5.25
N LYS A 299 10.95 -9.21 4.22
CA LYS A 299 11.93 -10.25 3.86
C LYS A 299 13.10 -9.73 3.02
N PHE A 300 12.84 -8.87 2.04
CA PHE A 300 13.81 -8.47 1.02
C PHE A 300 14.18 -6.98 1.07
N ASP A 301 13.62 -6.22 2.02
CA ASP A 301 13.81 -4.75 2.13
C ASP A 301 13.38 -3.98 0.86
N LEU A 302 12.49 -4.56 0.06
CA LEU A 302 11.93 -3.91 -1.12
C LEU A 302 10.84 -2.92 -0.69
N SER A 303 10.89 -1.70 -1.25
CA SER A 303 9.79 -0.75 -1.00
C SER A 303 8.49 -1.23 -1.64
N PRO A 304 7.31 -0.92 -1.07
CA PRO A 304 6.02 -1.26 -1.67
C PRO A 304 5.89 -0.80 -3.13
N ALA A 305 6.40 0.40 -3.46
CA ALA A 305 6.40 0.92 -4.83
C ALA A 305 7.28 0.06 -5.77
N LYS A 306 8.45 -0.40 -5.29
CA LYS A 306 9.33 -1.27 -6.09
C LYS A 306 8.73 -2.66 -6.31
N THR A 307 8.05 -3.21 -5.29
CA THR A 307 7.32 -4.47 -5.42
C THR A 307 6.24 -4.37 -6.51
N LEU A 308 5.43 -3.30 -6.49
CA LEU A 308 4.42 -3.08 -7.53
C LEU A 308 5.04 -2.93 -8.93
N GLU A 309 6.13 -2.18 -9.06
CA GLU A 309 6.85 -2.02 -10.33
C GLU A 309 7.28 -3.37 -10.91
N ILE A 310 7.84 -4.24 -10.08
CA ILE A 310 8.30 -5.58 -10.48
C ILE A 310 7.10 -6.47 -10.84
N CYS A 311 6.08 -6.52 -10.01
CA CYS A 311 4.86 -7.30 -10.29
C CYS A 311 4.19 -6.84 -11.59
N GLN A 312 4.14 -5.53 -11.85
CA GLN A 312 3.61 -4.98 -13.09
C GLN A 312 4.43 -5.46 -14.30
N LYS A 313 5.76 -5.44 -14.19
CA LYS A 313 6.66 -5.95 -15.25
C LYS A 313 6.43 -7.44 -15.50
N LEU A 314 6.34 -8.25 -14.43
CA LEU A 314 6.09 -9.70 -14.55
C LEU A 314 4.71 -10.00 -15.17
N TYR A 315 3.69 -9.23 -14.83
CA TYR A 315 2.37 -9.30 -15.47
C TYR A 315 2.42 -8.97 -16.95
N GLU A 316 3.11 -7.88 -17.33
CA GLU A 316 3.25 -7.47 -18.75
C GLU A 316 4.01 -8.50 -19.60
N GLN A 317 4.83 -9.33 -18.95
CA GLN A 317 5.54 -10.45 -19.58
C GLN A 317 4.72 -11.76 -19.56
N GLY A 318 3.52 -11.75 -18.99
CA GLY A 318 2.66 -12.93 -18.85
C GLY A 318 3.18 -13.97 -17.87
N ILE A 319 3.95 -13.55 -16.85
CA ILE A 319 4.56 -14.42 -15.83
C ILE A 319 3.67 -14.50 -14.58
N LEU A 320 3.13 -13.37 -14.14
CA LEU A 320 2.17 -13.27 -13.04
C LEU A 320 0.82 -12.81 -13.56
N THR A 321 -0.24 -13.06 -12.81
CA THR A 321 -1.57 -12.49 -13.02
C THR A 321 -1.62 -11.02 -12.62
N TYR A 322 -2.75 -10.34 -12.81
CA TYR A 322 -2.90 -8.90 -12.58
C TYR A 322 -2.44 -8.47 -11.17
N PRO A 323 -1.49 -7.52 -11.08
CA PRO A 323 -0.81 -7.27 -9.80
C PRO A 323 -1.56 -6.34 -8.85
N ARG A 324 -2.54 -5.52 -9.33
CA ARG A 324 -3.23 -4.54 -8.47
C ARG A 324 -4.47 -5.13 -7.82
N SER A 325 -4.40 -6.41 -7.45
CA SER A 325 -5.48 -7.12 -6.80
C SER A 325 -5.49 -6.89 -5.29
N ASP A 326 -6.64 -6.64 -4.74
CA ASP A 326 -6.97 -6.62 -3.31
C ASP A 326 -7.50 -7.98 -2.82
N CYS A 327 -7.86 -8.88 -3.75
CA CYS A 327 -8.39 -10.20 -3.47
C CYS A 327 -7.29 -11.22 -3.13
N GLU A 328 -7.59 -12.11 -2.19
CA GLU A 328 -6.71 -13.20 -1.75
C GLU A 328 -7.23 -14.59 -2.18
N TYR A 329 -8.31 -14.64 -2.96
CA TYR A 329 -8.96 -15.87 -3.39
C TYR A 329 -8.80 -16.10 -4.89
N LEU A 330 -9.03 -17.35 -5.32
CA LEU A 330 -8.97 -17.77 -6.72
C LEU A 330 -10.36 -18.28 -7.16
N PRO A 331 -10.74 -18.06 -8.43
CA PRO A 331 -11.88 -18.73 -9.02
C PRO A 331 -11.72 -20.26 -8.95
N ASP A 332 -12.82 -20.97 -8.79
CA ASP A 332 -12.82 -22.44 -8.74
C ASP A 332 -12.16 -23.10 -9.97
N ALA A 333 -12.32 -22.48 -11.15
CA ALA A 333 -11.75 -22.98 -12.41
C ALA A 333 -10.20 -22.94 -12.44
N HIS A 334 -9.55 -22.07 -11.65
CA HIS A 334 -8.08 -22.04 -11.58
C HIS A 334 -7.47 -23.28 -10.93
N HIS A 335 -8.27 -24.08 -10.22
CA HIS A 335 -7.81 -25.38 -9.70
C HIS A 335 -7.45 -26.33 -10.85
N ASP A 336 -8.21 -26.33 -11.93
CA ASP A 336 -8.00 -27.22 -13.08
C ASP A 336 -6.75 -26.85 -13.89
N GLU A 337 -6.22 -25.64 -13.72
CA GLU A 337 -5.01 -25.15 -14.37
C GLU A 337 -3.72 -25.45 -13.57
N ALA A 338 -3.82 -26.12 -12.43
CA ALA A 338 -2.70 -26.32 -11.50
C ALA A 338 -1.47 -26.95 -12.15
N GLU A 339 -1.66 -27.98 -13.00
CA GLU A 339 -0.55 -28.65 -13.71
C GLU A 339 0.26 -27.66 -14.56
N ASN A 340 -0.41 -26.76 -15.27
CA ASN A 340 0.26 -25.76 -16.09
C ASN A 340 1.04 -24.77 -15.24
N VAL A 341 0.47 -24.33 -14.10
CA VAL A 341 1.15 -23.41 -13.16
C VAL A 341 2.38 -24.08 -12.54
N PHE A 342 2.29 -25.35 -12.13
CA PHE A 342 3.44 -26.09 -11.60
C PHE A 342 4.56 -26.20 -12.65
N ALA A 343 4.24 -26.50 -13.91
CA ALA A 343 5.23 -26.54 -14.98
C ALA A 343 5.93 -25.18 -15.20
N VAL A 344 5.20 -24.07 -15.03
CA VAL A 344 5.78 -22.73 -15.11
C VAL A 344 6.70 -22.44 -13.93
N ILE A 345 6.32 -22.85 -12.72
CA ILE A 345 7.15 -22.70 -11.52
C ILE A 345 8.49 -23.42 -11.66
N GLU A 346 8.47 -24.69 -12.06
CA GLU A 346 9.68 -25.49 -12.28
C GLU A 346 10.60 -24.90 -13.35
N LYS A 347 10.02 -24.29 -14.36
CA LYS A 347 10.76 -23.72 -15.50
C LYS A 347 11.42 -22.38 -15.17
N LEU A 348 10.75 -21.51 -14.37
CA LEU A 348 11.16 -20.13 -14.16
C LEU A 348 11.91 -19.90 -12.84
N SER A 349 11.86 -20.84 -11.91
CA SER A 349 12.46 -20.69 -10.56
C SER A 349 13.27 -21.90 -10.15
N SER A 350 14.01 -21.75 -9.05
CA SER A 350 14.72 -22.84 -8.36
C SER A 350 13.85 -23.55 -7.31
N VAL A 351 12.60 -23.16 -7.18
CA VAL A 351 11.69 -23.72 -6.16
C VAL A 351 11.35 -25.17 -6.50
N LYS A 352 11.70 -26.08 -5.59
CA LYS A 352 11.35 -27.50 -5.72
C LYS A 352 9.92 -27.72 -5.29
N ILE A 353 9.19 -28.51 -6.04
CA ILE A 353 7.86 -28.98 -5.68
C ILE A 353 8.03 -30.19 -4.77
N PRO A 354 7.54 -30.16 -3.51
CA PRO A 354 7.63 -31.29 -2.60
C PRO A 354 6.78 -32.49 -3.07
N ASP A 355 7.22 -33.71 -2.75
CA ASP A 355 6.47 -34.94 -3.02
C ASP A 355 5.10 -34.98 -2.31
N ALA A 356 4.96 -34.23 -1.21
CA ALA A 356 3.72 -34.12 -0.44
C ALA A 356 2.63 -33.25 -1.10
N VAL A 357 2.89 -32.66 -2.27
CA VAL A 357 1.90 -31.90 -3.03
C VAL A 357 0.83 -32.82 -3.59
N ASP A 358 -0.41 -32.58 -3.20
CA ASP A 358 -1.58 -33.23 -3.77
C ASP A 358 -2.34 -32.25 -4.67
N LYS A 359 -2.13 -32.35 -5.98
CA LYS A 359 -2.75 -31.49 -6.98
C LYS A 359 -4.28 -31.65 -7.07
N GLY A 360 -4.84 -32.77 -6.57
CA GLY A 360 -6.27 -32.97 -6.44
C GLY A 360 -6.90 -32.24 -5.25
N ARG A 361 -6.08 -31.77 -4.32
CA ARG A 361 -6.53 -31.08 -3.12
C ARG A 361 -7.08 -29.69 -3.45
N LYS A 362 -8.35 -29.46 -3.12
CA LYS A 362 -9.00 -28.15 -3.26
C LYS A 362 -9.12 -27.45 -1.89
N THR A 363 -8.26 -26.50 -1.63
CA THR A 363 -8.28 -25.72 -0.39
C THR A 363 -9.25 -24.52 -0.48
N PRO A 364 -9.63 -23.89 0.65
CA PRO A 364 -10.57 -22.76 0.67
C PRO A 364 -10.13 -21.53 -0.13
N VAL A 365 -8.90 -21.46 -0.62
CA VAL A 365 -8.43 -20.38 -1.51
C VAL A 365 -9.20 -20.38 -2.83
N PHE A 366 -9.60 -21.56 -3.33
CA PHE A 366 -10.44 -21.73 -4.53
C PHE A 366 -11.91 -21.49 -4.16
N ASN A 367 -12.36 -20.25 -4.34
CA ASN A 367 -13.71 -19.82 -3.95
C ASN A 367 -14.20 -18.67 -4.84
N SER A 368 -14.87 -19.01 -5.93
CA SER A 368 -15.41 -18.04 -6.88
C SER A 368 -16.37 -17.01 -6.27
N LYS A 369 -17.03 -17.33 -5.14
CA LYS A 369 -17.97 -16.41 -4.47
C LYS A 369 -17.26 -15.26 -3.74
N LYS A 370 -15.95 -15.39 -3.50
CA LYS A 370 -15.11 -14.36 -2.85
C LYS A 370 -14.22 -13.62 -3.86
N VAL A 371 -14.40 -13.87 -5.14
CA VAL A 371 -13.70 -13.19 -6.23
C VAL A 371 -14.71 -12.27 -6.90
N GLU A 372 -14.51 -10.98 -6.79
CA GLU A 372 -15.35 -9.95 -7.42
C GLU A 372 -14.75 -9.54 -8.77
N GLU A 373 -13.85 -8.57 -8.79
CA GLU A 373 -13.23 -8.01 -9.99
C GLU A 373 -11.89 -8.68 -10.30
N HIS A 374 -11.11 -8.97 -9.27
CA HIS A 374 -9.78 -9.56 -9.35
C HIS A 374 -9.67 -10.82 -8.49
N HIS A 375 -8.72 -11.67 -8.82
CA HIS A 375 -8.31 -12.80 -7.98
C HIS A 375 -6.89 -12.60 -7.44
N ALA A 376 -6.45 -13.47 -6.52
CA ALA A 376 -5.11 -13.43 -5.94
C ALA A 376 -4.01 -13.45 -7.01
N ILE A 377 -2.87 -12.82 -6.69
CA ILE A 377 -1.69 -12.82 -7.56
C ILE A 377 -1.05 -14.20 -7.52
N ILE A 378 -0.99 -14.86 -8.69
CA ILE A 378 -0.40 -16.19 -8.87
C ILE A 378 0.48 -16.23 -10.13
N PRO A 379 1.35 -17.26 -10.29
CA PRO A 379 2.02 -17.52 -11.56
C PRO A 379 1.00 -17.78 -12.67
N SER A 380 1.19 -17.22 -13.85
CA SER A 380 0.29 -17.42 -14.99
C SER A 380 0.51 -18.80 -15.61
N ALA A 381 -0.57 -19.58 -15.80
CA ALA A 381 -0.56 -20.94 -16.33
C ALA A 381 0.03 -21.07 -17.76
N SER A 382 0.14 -19.98 -18.50
CA SER A 382 0.54 -20.00 -19.92
C SER A 382 1.81 -19.21 -20.23
N CYS A 383 2.66 -19.01 -19.24
CA CYS A 383 3.93 -18.31 -19.43
C CYS A 383 4.78 -18.99 -20.50
N LYS A 384 5.18 -18.24 -21.54
CA LYS A 384 6.00 -18.72 -22.67
C LYS A 384 7.50 -18.53 -22.46
N LEU A 385 7.94 -17.85 -21.42
CA LEU A 385 9.35 -17.65 -21.12
C LEU A 385 10.03 -19.00 -20.82
N SER A 386 11.28 -19.11 -21.29
CA SER A 386 12.06 -20.34 -21.14
C SER A 386 13.34 -20.17 -20.28
N LYS A 387 13.63 -18.94 -19.85
CA LYS A 387 14.77 -18.60 -19.04
C LYS A 387 14.35 -18.36 -17.59
N GLN A 388 15.12 -18.91 -16.64
CA GLN A 388 14.93 -18.61 -15.21
C GLN A 388 15.06 -17.10 -14.96
N LEU A 389 14.26 -16.63 -13.98
CA LEU A 389 14.30 -15.26 -13.49
C LEU A 389 15.54 -15.04 -12.63
N ASP A 390 15.98 -13.80 -12.51
CA ASP A 390 17.09 -13.40 -11.65
C ASP A 390 16.78 -12.13 -10.83
N GLY A 391 17.62 -11.84 -9.84
CA GLY A 391 17.50 -10.66 -9.00
C GLY A 391 16.16 -10.52 -8.27
N ASP A 392 15.67 -9.29 -8.16
CA ASP A 392 14.41 -8.98 -7.45
C ASP A 392 13.17 -9.64 -8.09
N GLU A 393 13.21 -9.89 -9.41
CA GLU A 393 12.13 -10.57 -10.14
C GLU A 393 12.00 -12.02 -9.69
N ALA A 394 13.13 -12.71 -9.54
CA ALA A 394 13.17 -14.08 -9.02
C ALA A 394 12.65 -14.13 -7.57
N LEU A 395 13.09 -13.21 -6.70
CA LEU A 395 12.65 -13.18 -5.30
C LEU A 395 11.13 -13.07 -5.17
N ILE A 396 10.51 -12.16 -5.95
CA ILE A 396 9.06 -11.98 -5.91
C ILE A 396 8.34 -13.17 -6.53
N PHE A 397 8.81 -13.66 -7.67
CA PHE A 397 8.21 -14.81 -8.32
C PHE A 397 8.27 -16.06 -7.42
N GLU A 398 9.42 -16.36 -6.82
CA GLU A 398 9.59 -17.50 -5.92
C GLU A 398 8.69 -17.40 -4.68
N LEU A 399 8.50 -16.19 -4.13
CA LEU A 399 7.59 -15.97 -3.01
C LEU A 399 6.14 -16.31 -3.40
N VAL A 400 5.70 -15.83 -4.58
CA VAL A 400 4.35 -16.13 -5.11
C VAL A 400 4.20 -17.61 -5.46
N ALA A 401 5.24 -18.21 -6.03
CA ALA A 401 5.26 -19.63 -6.37
C ALA A 401 5.14 -20.54 -5.12
N ARG A 402 5.89 -20.25 -4.06
CA ARG A 402 5.82 -20.97 -2.78
C ARG A 402 4.42 -20.88 -2.16
N ARG A 403 3.81 -19.70 -2.19
CA ARG A 403 2.44 -19.51 -1.74
C ARG A 403 1.45 -20.32 -2.59
N TYR A 404 1.62 -20.38 -3.90
CA TYR A 404 0.79 -21.21 -4.77
C TYR A 404 0.95 -22.71 -4.47
N ILE A 405 2.19 -23.19 -4.32
CA ILE A 405 2.47 -24.57 -3.94
C ILE A 405 1.81 -24.92 -2.61
N SER A 406 1.82 -24.00 -1.63
CA SER A 406 1.25 -24.22 -0.30
C SER A 406 -0.24 -24.57 -0.33
N PHE A 407 -1.00 -24.14 -1.35
CA PHE A 407 -2.43 -24.47 -1.51
C PHE A 407 -2.69 -25.97 -1.68
N PHE A 408 -1.70 -26.69 -2.15
CA PHE A 408 -1.77 -28.12 -2.45
C PHE A 408 -1.03 -28.99 -1.42
N MET A 409 -0.46 -28.35 -0.39
CA MET A 409 0.25 -29.04 0.70
C MET A 409 -0.70 -29.49 1.80
N PRO A 410 -0.35 -30.53 2.57
CA PRO A 410 -1.07 -30.91 3.78
C PRO A 410 -1.17 -29.73 4.77
N ASP A 411 -2.15 -29.83 5.68
CA ASP A 411 -2.27 -28.88 6.79
C ASP A 411 -1.03 -28.95 7.70
N PHE A 412 -0.67 -27.84 8.30
CA PHE A 412 0.28 -27.79 9.40
C PHE A 412 -0.40 -28.35 10.65
N GLU A 413 0.10 -29.47 11.21
CA GLU A 413 -0.49 -30.15 12.35
C GLU A 413 0.44 -30.11 13.56
N PHE A 414 -0.11 -29.84 14.72
CA PHE A 414 0.63 -29.82 15.98
C PHE A 414 -0.23 -30.20 17.18
N LEU A 415 0.42 -30.68 18.23
CA LEU A 415 -0.18 -30.77 19.55
C LEU A 415 0.00 -29.45 20.28
N GLN A 416 -1.09 -28.86 20.73
CA GLN A 416 -1.09 -27.77 21.67
C GLN A 416 -1.27 -28.33 23.07
N VAL A 417 -0.25 -28.14 23.92
CA VAL A 417 -0.25 -28.60 25.31
C VAL A 417 -0.39 -27.37 26.22
N ASN A 418 -1.37 -27.43 27.13
CA ASN A 418 -1.56 -26.41 28.15
C ASN A 418 -1.59 -27.10 29.53
N ILE A 419 -0.77 -26.63 30.44
CA ILE A 419 -0.64 -27.15 31.79
C ILE A 419 -0.94 -26.03 32.80
N ASN A 420 -1.90 -26.26 33.69
CA ASN A 420 -2.13 -25.41 34.85
C ASN A 420 -1.60 -26.13 36.08
N VAL A 421 -0.85 -25.41 36.90
CA VAL A 421 -0.24 -25.93 38.11
C VAL A 421 -0.64 -25.04 39.28
N ASP A 422 -1.08 -25.63 40.35
CA ASP A 422 -1.26 -24.95 41.65
C ASP A 422 -0.01 -25.16 42.51
N ILE A 423 0.50 -24.06 43.07
CA ILE A 423 1.59 -24.04 44.03
C ILE A 423 1.12 -23.20 45.19
N ASP A 424 0.73 -23.85 46.32
CA ASP A 424 0.30 -23.19 47.56
C ASP A 424 -0.85 -22.16 47.30
N GLY A 425 -1.83 -22.53 46.46
CA GLY A 425 -2.99 -21.71 46.11
C GLY A 425 -2.77 -20.71 44.94
N GLU A 426 -1.57 -20.66 44.36
CA GLU A 426 -1.24 -19.78 43.27
C GLU A 426 -1.25 -20.52 41.91
N LEU A 427 -1.91 -19.92 40.93
CA LEU A 427 -2.02 -20.51 39.59
C LEU A 427 -0.79 -20.17 38.75
N PHE A 428 -0.15 -21.21 38.18
CA PHE A 428 0.90 -21.11 37.18
C PHE A 428 0.45 -21.78 35.88
N ILE A 429 0.78 -21.18 34.75
CA ILE A 429 0.39 -21.67 33.41
C ILE A 429 1.62 -21.90 32.55
N ALA A 430 1.68 -23.04 31.89
CA ALA A 430 2.61 -23.35 30.82
C ALA A 430 1.85 -23.70 29.55
N SER A 431 2.36 -23.26 28.43
CA SER A 431 1.84 -23.58 27.10
C SER A 431 3.00 -23.99 26.19
N GLY A 432 2.84 -25.07 25.45
CA GLY A 432 3.86 -25.58 24.54
C GLY A 432 3.25 -26.16 23.29
N ARG A 433 4.07 -26.28 22.23
CA ARG A 433 3.65 -26.82 20.94
C ARG A 433 4.63 -27.87 20.47
N GLN A 434 4.10 -29.03 20.07
CA GLN A 434 4.87 -30.08 19.43
C GLN A 434 4.37 -30.25 17.98
N VAL A 435 5.23 -29.99 16.99
CA VAL A 435 4.90 -30.15 15.58
C VAL A 435 4.78 -31.62 15.24
N LEU A 436 3.68 -32.01 14.61
CA LEU A 436 3.41 -33.36 14.11
C LEU A 436 3.67 -33.45 12.61
N ASN A 437 3.25 -32.44 11.85
CA ASN A 437 3.43 -32.35 10.41
C ASN A 437 3.68 -30.89 10.03
N GLU A 438 4.82 -30.60 9.42
CA GLU A 438 5.19 -29.27 8.93
C GLU A 438 4.21 -28.79 7.84
N GLY A 439 3.63 -29.71 7.07
CA GLY A 439 2.66 -29.38 6.03
C GLY A 439 3.11 -28.22 5.13
N TRP A 440 2.20 -27.28 4.87
CA TRP A 440 2.46 -26.13 4.01
C TRP A 440 3.58 -25.21 4.50
N LYS A 441 3.89 -25.19 5.79
CA LYS A 441 4.98 -24.34 6.32
C LYS A 441 6.35 -24.73 5.81
N SER A 442 6.56 -26.02 5.46
CA SER A 442 7.81 -26.51 4.89
C SER A 442 8.18 -25.84 3.55
N VAL A 443 7.16 -25.38 2.80
CA VAL A 443 7.37 -24.71 1.49
C VAL A 443 7.61 -23.23 1.65
N GLU A 444 6.89 -22.56 2.54
CA GLU A 444 6.95 -21.11 2.69
C GLU A 444 8.21 -20.62 3.42
N ASN A 445 8.96 -21.53 4.07
CA ASN A 445 10.13 -21.21 4.91
C ASN A 445 9.82 -20.13 5.96
N ASP A 446 8.58 -20.09 6.43
CA ASP A 446 8.07 -19.06 7.33
C ASP A 446 7.90 -19.58 8.75
N SER A 447 8.97 -19.48 9.51
CA SER A 447 8.90 -19.52 10.97
C SER A 447 8.42 -18.19 11.58
N GLN A 448 8.08 -17.16 10.77
CA GLN A 448 7.92 -15.77 11.25
C GLN A 448 6.65 -15.02 10.82
N ASP A 449 5.69 -15.61 10.09
CA ASP A 449 4.47 -14.88 9.67
C ASP A 449 3.41 -14.69 10.78
N ASN A 450 3.65 -15.17 11.99
CA ASN A 450 2.74 -14.98 13.14
C ASN A 450 3.18 -13.87 14.12
N ASP A 451 4.19 -13.06 13.78
CA ASP A 451 4.84 -12.10 14.68
C ASP A 451 4.04 -10.85 15.03
N ASP A 452 2.86 -10.63 14.45
CA ASP A 452 2.16 -9.36 14.67
C ASP A 452 1.18 -9.35 15.87
N GLU A 453 0.92 -10.50 16.50
CA GLU A 453 -0.05 -10.52 17.62
C GLU A 453 0.51 -10.94 18.99
N LYS A 454 1.73 -11.47 19.10
CA LYS A 454 2.21 -12.04 20.37
C LYS A 454 3.71 -11.89 20.66
N GLU A 455 4.26 -10.67 20.69
CA GLU A 455 5.62 -10.46 21.22
C GLU A 455 5.80 -10.91 22.68
N ASN A 456 4.73 -11.20 23.41
CA ASN A 456 4.79 -11.55 24.84
C ASN A 456 4.71 -13.06 25.15
N ASP A 457 4.34 -13.93 24.21
CA ASP A 457 4.12 -15.36 24.45
C ASP A 457 5.11 -16.31 23.76
N GLU A 458 6.03 -15.81 22.93
CA GLU A 458 6.84 -16.66 22.05
C GLU A 458 7.90 -17.50 22.77
N GLU A 459 8.44 -17.05 23.90
CA GLU A 459 9.43 -17.83 24.63
C GLU A 459 8.87 -19.14 25.23
N ASN A 460 7.55 -19.21 25.50
CA ASN A 460 6.94 -20.40 26.10
C ASN A 460 6.30 -21.36 25.09
N ASN A 461 5.95 -20.91 23.86
CA ASN A 461 5.19 -21.71 22.91
C ASN A 461 6.04 -22.62 22.00
N SER A 462 7.35 -22.47 21.99
CA SER A 462 8.25 -23.20 21.10
C SER A 462 8.87 -24.46 21.70
N VAL A 463 8.74 -24.66 23.03
CA VAL A 463 9.35 -25.81 23.73
C VAL A 463 8.31 -26.89 23.93
N PRO A 464 8.59 -28.16 23.56
CA PRO A 464 7.72 -29.26 23.94
C PRO A 464 7.61 -29.39 25.45
N LEU A 465 6.39 -29.49 25.96
CA LEU A 465 6.15 -29.74 27.38
C LEU A 465 6.10 -31.26 27.65
N PRO A 466 6.57 -31.72 28.82
CA PRO A 466 6.50 -33.13 29.19
C PRO A 466 5.04 -33.58 29.31
N GLU A 467 4.82 -34.86 29.04
CA GLU A 467 3.54 -35.50 29.28
C GLU A 467 3.31 -35.58 30.79
N THR A 468 2.13 -35.18 31.22
CA THR A 468 1.71 -35.19 32.62
C THR A 468 0.21 -35.49 32.72
N SER A 469 -0.32 -35.62 33.93
CA SER A 469 -1.75 -35.86 34.15
C SER A 469 -2.35 -34.92 35.17
N GLN A 470 -3.66 -34.70 35.07
CA GLN A 470 -4.37 -33.91 36.08
C GLN A 470 -4.31 -34.65 37.42
N GLY A 471 -3.95 -33.94 38.48
CA GLY A 471 -3.76 -34.47 39.84
C GLY A 471 -2.32 -34.91 40.14
N GLU A 472 -1.44 -34.97 39.12
CA GLU A 472 -0.03 -35.30 39.31
C GLU A 472 0.64 -34.35 40.29
N LYS A 473 1.42 -34.93 41.24
CA LYS A 473 2.18 -34.18 42.22
C LYS A 473 3.60 -33.97 41.74
N GLY A 474 4.03 -32.75 41.78
CA GLY A 474 5.38 -32.32 41.45
C GLY A 474 5.96 -31.40 42.52
N SER A 475 7.05 -30.74 42.18
CA SER A 475 7.71 -29.77 43.06
C SER A 475 8.11 -28.52 42.29
N CYS A 476 8.03 -27.39 42.97
CA CYS A 476 8.60 -26.14 42.47
C CYS A 476 10.10 -26.11 42.85
N ASN A 477 10.95 -26.58 41.91
CA ASN A 477 12.39 -26.67 42.16
C ASN A 477 13.06 -25.32 42.30
N ASP A 478 12.66 -24.39 41.43
CA ASP A 478 13.16 -23.02 41.44
C ASP A 478 12.09 -22.04 40.95
N ILE A 479 12.20 -20.78 41.38
CA ILE A 479 11.25 -19.72 41.05
C ILE A 479 11.99 -18.39 40.89
N HIS A 480 11.71 -17.68 39.85
CA HIS A 480 12.39 -16.46 39.49
C HIS A 480 11.43 -15.27 39.33
N LEU A 481 11.85 -14.13 39.86
CA LEU A 481 11.22 -12.84 39.63
C LEU A 481 11.98 -12.13 38.50
N LEU A 482 11.41 -12.05 37.35
CA LEU A 482 12.03 -11.45 36.15
C LEU A 482 11.54 -10.02 36.00
N GLU A 483 12.46 -9.05 36.01
CA GLU A 483 12.16 -7.67 35.72
C GLU A 483 12.03 -7.50 34.21
N LYS A 484 10.90 -6.98 33.76
CA LYS A 484 10.65 -6.54 32.38
C LYS A 484 10.28 -5.05 32.37
N LYS A 485 10.38 -4.42 31.22
CA LYS A 485 9.96 -3.03 31.04
C LYS A 485 8.99 -2.93 29.89
N THR A 486 7.98 -2.08 30.04
CA THR A 486 7.10 -1.76 28.93
C THR A 486 7.91 -1.17 27.79
N LYS A 487 7.53 -1.47 26.55
CA LYS A 487 8.20 -0.98 25.34
C LYS A 487 7.32 0.05 24.64
N ALA A 488 7.93 1.09 24.10
CA ALA A 488 7.23 2.00 23.20
C ALA A 488 6.75 1.25 21.95
N PRO A 489 5.65 1.68 21.32
CA PRO A 489 5.26 1.12 20.04
C PRO A 489 6.38 1.31 19.01
N ALA A 490 6.55 0.35 18.11
CA ALA A 490 7.56 0.46 17.06
C ALA A 490 7.26 1.61 16.10
N ARG A 491 8.30 2.28 15.56
CA ARG A 491 8.14 3.27 14.50
C ARG A 491 7.59 2.60 13.24
N PHE A 492 6.84 3.35 12.45
CA PHE A 492 6.40 2.85 11.16
C PHE A 492 7.59 2.60 10.22
N THR A 493 7.54 1.48 9.54
CA THR A 493 8.25 1.21 8.28
C THR A 493 7.30 1.46 7.11
N GLU A 494 7.79 1.44 5.86
CA GLU A 494 6.90 1.51 4.70
C GLU A 494 5.86 0.38 4.72
N ALA A 495 6.25 -0.84 5.10
CA ALA A 495 5.37 -1.99 5.21
C ALA A 495 4.31 -1.82 6.33
N SER A 496 4.74 -1.44 7.54
CA SER A 496 3.79 -1.29 8.65
C SER A 496 2.90 -0.06 8.49
N LEU A 497 3.33 0.98 7.77
CA LEU A 497 2.47 2.10 7.40
C LEU A 497 1.44 1.68 6.35
N LEU A 498 1.84 0.87 5.36
CA LEU A 498 0.91 0.27 4.39
C LEU A 498 -0.14 -0.60 5.11
N LYS A 499 0.29 -1.44 6.06
CA LYS A 499 -0.62 -2.21 6.91
C LYS A 499 -1.59 -1.31 7.68
N ALA A 500 -1.08 -0.22 8.28
CA ALA A 500 -1.92 0.74 9.00
C ALA A 500 -2.93 1.46 8.08
N MET A 501 -2.59 1.70 6.81
CA MET A 501 -3.52 2.24 5.81
C MET A 501 -4.64 1.24 5.49
N ASN A 502 -4.33 -0.05 5.34
CA ASN A 502 -5.33 -1.09 5.10
C ASN A 502 -6.20 -1.36 6.34
N GLU A 503 -5.59 -1.36 7.53
CA GLU A 503 -6.26 -1.61 8.80
C GLU A 503 -6.59 -0.31 9.55
N VAL A 504 -6.86 0.76 8.82
CA VAL A 504 -7.05 2.11 9.39
C VAL A 504 -8.17 2.18 10.42
N HIS A 505 -9.15 1.27 10.37
CA HIS A 505 -10.20 1.12 11.37
C HIS A 505 -9.64 0.94 12.80
N ARG A 506 -8.41 0.48 12.98
CA ARG A 506 -7.76 0.36 14.30
C ARG A 506 -7.39 1.72 14.90
N TYR A 507 -7.31 2.76 14.09
CA TYR A 507 -6.92 4.12 14.48
C TYR A 507 -8.10 5.09 14.58
N VAL A 508 -9.32 4.60 14.47
CA VAL A 508 -10.56 5.36 14.55
C VAL A 508 -11.24 5.06 15.88
N LEU A 509 -11.74 6.10 16.54
CA LEU A 509 -12.42 5.97 17.84
C LEU A 509 -13.92 5.72 17.66
N ASP A 510 -14.54 6.33 16.64
CA ASP A 510 -15.95 6.19 16.37
C ASP A 510 -16.31 4.77 15.91
N THR A 511 -17.27 4.14 16.59
CA THR A 511 -17.64 2.73 16.36
C THR A 511 -18.33 2.51 15.01
N GLU A 512 -19.13 3.47 14.52
CA GLU A 512 -19.82 3.36 13.23
C GLU A 512 -18.81 3.54 12.07
N ILE A 513 -17.95 4.55 12.16
CA ILE A 513 -16.89 4.78 11.18
C ILE A 513 -15.93 3.60 11.16
N LYS A 514 -15.58 3.04 12.34
CA LYS A 514 -14.75 1.84 12.46
C LYS A 514 -15.35 0.64 11.74
N LYS A 515 -16.66 0.45 11.83
CA LYS A 515 -17.38 -0.62 11.11
C LYS A 515 -17.29 -0.41 9.59
N ILE A 516 -17.56 0.80 9.11
CA ILE A 516 -17.48 1.16 7.70
C ILE A 516 -16.07 0.88 7.16
N LEU A 517 -15.03 1.36 7.84
CA LEU A 517 -13.64 1.16 7.42
C LEU A 517 -13.17 -0.29 7.50
N LYS A 518 -13.84 -1.14 8.24
CA LYS A 518 -13.57 -2.58 8.30
C LYS A 518 -14.14 -3.32 7.08
N GLU A 519 -15.18 -2.76 6.47
CA GLU A 519 -15.86 -3.27 5.27
C GLU A 519 -15.27 -2.67 3.97
N THR A 520 -14.36 -1.70 4.08
CA THR A 520 -13.67 -1.05 2.96
C THR A 520 -12.18 -1.41 2.99
N ASP A 521 -11.47 -1.19 1.88
CA ASP A 521 -10.04 -1.49 1.71
C ASP A 521 -9.11 -0.52 2.46
N GLY A 522 -9.58 0.07 3.55
CA GLY A 522 -8.83 1.04 4.32
C GLY A 522 -8.81 2.44 3.70
N ILE A 523 -7.67 3.14 3.72
CA ILE A 523 -7.51 4.45 3.08
C ILE A 523 -6.56 4.41 1.88
N GLY A 524 -7.05 4.84 0.73
CA GLY A 524 -6.40 4.65 -0.56
C GLY A 524 -6.64 3.24 -1.11
N THR A 525 -6.54 3.06 -2.41
CA THR A 525 -6.63 1.75 -3.05
C THR A 525 -5.28 1.03 -3.05
N ALA A 526 -5.27 -0.29 -3.17
CA ALA A 526 -4.06 -1.11 -3.27
C ALA A 526 -3.06 -0.55 -4.32
N ALA A 527 -3.57 -0.05 -5.45
CA ALA A 527 -2.76 0.54 -6.51
C ALA A 527 -2.10 1.87 -6.12
N THR A 528 -2.70 2.67 -5.23
CA THR A 528 -2.28 4.05 -4.93
C THR A 528 -1.51 4.20 -3.62
N GLN A 529 -1.71 3.32 -2.65
CA GLN A 529 -1.14 3.42 -1.30
C GLN A 529 0.40 3.54 -1.31
N ALA A 530 1.08 2.66 -2.04
CA ALA A 530 2.54 2.69 -2.15
C ALA A 530 3.05 4.00 -2.79
N GLY A 531 2.35 4.50 -3.80
CA GLY A 531 2.64 5.79 -4.43
C GLY A 531 2.49 6.97 -3.47
N ILE A 532 1.47 6.95 -2.62
CA ILE A 532 1.23 7.96 -1.58
C ILE A 532 2.37 7.99 -0.56
N ILE A 533 2.79 6.83 -0.05
CA ILE A 533 3.93 6.73 0.89
C ILE A 533 5.19 7.30 0.24
N LYS A 534 5.47 6.88 -1.00
CA LYS A 534 6.62 7.39 -1.77
C LYS A 534 6.57 8.91 -1.94
N GLU A 535 5.42 9.46 -2.30
CA GLU A 535 5.26 10.91 -2.47
C GLU A 535 5.45 11.69 -1.15
N LEU A 536 4.99 11.14 -0.02
CA LEU A 536 5.22 11.74 1.29
C LEU A 536 6.72 11.76 1.66
N ILE A 537 7.47 10.74 1.27
CA ILE A 537 8.93 10.69 1.44
C ILE A 537 9.61 11.69 0.48
N ASP A 538 9.26 11.68 -0.79
CA ASP A 538 9.85 12.55 -1.82
C ASP A 538 9.58 14.04 -1.56
N SER A 539 8.42 14.37 -0.97
CA SER A 539 8.06 15.75 -0.57
C SER A 539 8.72 16.20 0.75
N GLY A 540 9.38 15.29 1.48
CA GLY A 540 10.03 15.57 2.75
C GLY A 540 9.04 15.71 3.93
N MET A 541 7.80 15.30 3.79
CA MET A 541 6.86 15.17 4.91
C MET A 541 7.25 14.01 5.81
N LEU A 542 7.65 12.88 5.22
CA LEU A 542 8.23 11.75 5.93
C LEU A 542 9.72 11.63 5.60
N ILE A 543 10.51 11.25 6.58
CA ILE A 543 11.96 11.04 6.46
C ILE A 543 12.25 9.56 6.67
N LYS A 544 12.88 8.91 5.69
CA LYS A 544 13.33 7.53 5.83
C LYS A 544 14.67 7.49 6.56
N LYS A 545 14.72 6.80 7.72
CA LYS A 545 15.93 6.62 8.52
C LYS A 545 16.15 5.13 8.77
N GLY A 546 17.04 4.53 7.98
CA GLY A 546 17.10 3.07 7.87
C GLY A 546 15.78 2.51 7.34
N LYS A 547 15.19 1.55 8.03
CA LYS A 547 13.85 1.00 7.70
C LYS A 547 12.70 1.86 8.21
N ASN A 548 12.95 2.77 9.15
CA ASN A 548 11.92 3.54 9.83
C ASN A 548 11.52 4.79 9.05
N LEU A 549 10.23 5.12 9.12
CA LEU A 549 9.65 6.38 8.68
C LEU A 549 9.46 7.29 9.90
N ILE A 550 9.92 8.53 9.78
CA ILE A 550 9.86 9.53 10.84
C ILE A 550 9.18 10.78 10.26
N SER A 551 8.31 11.40 11.04
CA SER A 551 7.70 12.66 10.69
C SER A 551 8.72 13.81 10.68
N SER A 552 8.69 14.66 9.64
CA SER A 552 9.53 15.86 9.62
C SER A 552 8.98 16.94 10.56
N PRO A 553 9.79 17.93 10.98
CA PRO A 553 9.29 19.08 11.74
C PRO A 553 8.16 19.83 11.01
N ALA A 554 8.22 19.93 9.69
CA ALA A 554 7.18 20.53 8.88
C ALA A 554 5.88 19.71 8.91
N ALA A 555 5.96 18.37 8.84
CA ALA A 555 4.80 17.49 8.96
C ALA A 555 4.13 17.64 10.33
N ARG A 556 4.90 17.62 11.42
CA ARG A 556 4.38 17.79 12.78
C ARG A 556 3.69 19.13 12.95
N SER A 557 4.38 20.21 12.57
CA SER A 557 3.86 21.56 12.65
C SER A 557 2.56 21.72 11.84
N LEU A 558 2.49 21.14 10.64
CA LEU A 558 1.28 21.15 9.82
C LEU A 558 0.15 20.35 10.46
N MET A 559 0.41 19.12 10.93
CA MET A 559 -0.64 18.27 11.52
C MET A 559 -1.23 18.89 12.79
N HIS A 560 -0.43 19.57 13.61
CA HIS A 560 -0.92 20.28 14.80
C HIS A 560 -1.70 21.56 14.46
N ALA A 561 -1.39 22.18 13.33
CA ALA A 561 -2.04 23.41 12.90
C ALA A 561 -3.39 23.18 12.19
N LEU A 562 -3.59 21.97 11.64
CA LEU A 562 -4.84 21.61 10.93
C LEU A 562 -5.95 21.21 11.92
N PRO A 563 -7.24 21.48 11.59
CA PRO A 563 -8.36 20.91 12.31
C PRO A 563 -8.26 19.40 12.39
N GLU A 564 -8.54 18.82 13.55
CA GLU A 564 -8.38 17.40 13.82
C GLU A 564 -9.10 16.53 12.77
N LYS A 565 -10.35 16.86 12.42
CA LYS A 565 -11.15 16.12 11.43
C LYS A 565 -10.52 16.03 10.03
N ILE A 566 -9.59 16.92 9.66
CA ILE A 566 -8.85 16.83 8.39
C ILE A 566 -7.69 15.84 8.53
N THR A 567 -7.18 15.63 9.75
CA THR A 567 -6.05 14.75 10.05
C THR A 567 -6.48 13.34 10.43
N LEU A 568 -7.79 13.08 10.58
CA LEU A 568 -8.36 11.78 10.86
C LEU A 568 -8.74 11.04 9.57
N PRO A 569 -8.73 9.70 9.56
CA PRO A 569 -9.14 8.90 8.39
C PRO A 569 -10.65 8.88 8.15
N ASP A 570 -11.45 9.40 9.10
CA ASP A 570 -12.92 9.37 9.13
C ASP A 570 -13.55 9.95 7.87
N LEU A 571 -13.00 11.07 7.38
CA LEU A 571 -13.46 11.70 6.14
C LEU A 571 -13.38 10.75 4.95
N THR A 572 -12.31 9.95 4.88
CA THR A 572 -12.13 8.96 3.80
C THR A 572 -13.19 7.87 3.89
N ALA A 573 -13.51 7.39 5.10
CA ALA A 573 -14.54 6.37 5.31
C ALA A 573 -15.92 6.85 4.84
N VAL A 574 -16.28 8.07 5.22
CA VAL A 574 -17.56 8.68 4.81
C VAL A 574 -17.63 8.78 3.28
N TRP A 575 -16.56 9.24 2.63
CA TRP A 575 -16.56 9.39 1.17
C TRP A 575 -16.59 8.04 0.44
N GLU A 576 -15.83 7.04 0.89
CA GLU A 576 -15.90 5.69 0.28
C GLU A 576 -17.31 5.09 0.42
N THR A 577 -18.02 5.39 1.51
CA THR A 577 -19.44 5.01 1.64
C THR A 577 -20.31 5.70 0.58
N TYR A 578 -20.07 6.99 0.33
CA TYR A 578 -20.80 7.72 -0.73
C TYR A 578 -20.48 7.18 -2.12
N PHE A 579 -19.20 6.88 -2.41
CA PHE A 579 -18.80 6.31 -3.70
C PHE A 579 -19.40 4.92 -3.93
N ARG A 580 -19.50 4.10 -2.87
CA ARG A 580 -20.21 2.82 -2.93
C ARG A 580 -21.70 3.01 -3.22
N LYS A 581 -22.35 3.99 -2.61
CA LYS A 581 -23.75 4.32 -2.91
C LYS A 581 -23.94 4.79 -4.35
N ILE A 582 -23.00 5.55 -4.90
CA ILE A 582 -23.01 5.93 -6.34
C ILE A 582 -22.89 4.68 -7.21
N LYS A 583 -21.92 3.79 -6.94
CA LYS A 583 -21.76 2.52 -7.66
C LYS A 583 -23.05 1.71 -7.71
N ASN A 584 -23.79 1.69 -6.62
CA ASN A 584 -25.06 0.96 -6.49
C ASN A 584 -26.27 1.76 -7.00
N SER A 585 -26.09 2.95 -7.58
CA SER A 585 -27.18 3.84 -7.99
C SER A 585 -28.12 4.30 -6.86
N GLU A 586 -27.64 4.27 -5.60
CA GLU A 586 -28.36 4.73 -4.41
C GLU A 586 -28.18 6.24 -4.16
N MET A 587 -27.21 6.87 -4.82
CA MET A 587 -26.86 8.28 -4.67
C MET A 587 -26.29 8.82 -5.98
N SER A 588 -26.53 10.08 -6.30
CA SER A 588 -25.99 10.71 -7.49
C SER A 588 -24.63 11.37 -7.22
N ILE A 589 -23.84 11.59 -8.28
CA ILE A 589 -22.56 12.35 -8.20
C ILE A 589 -22.81 13.75 -7.64
N ASP A 590 -23.84 14.45 -8.11
CA ASP A 590 -24.14 15.84 -7.72
C ASP A 590 -24.53 15.97 -6.25
N GLU A 591 -25.19 14.97 -5.67
CA GLU A 591 -25.48 14.94 -4.24
C GLU A 591 -24.18 14.84 -3.43
N VAL A 592 -23.28 13.95 -3.81
CA VAL A 592 -22.00 13.77 -3.13
C VAL A 592 -21.13 15.03 -3.25
N ILE A 593 -21.05 15.60 -4.44
CA ILE A 593 -20.28 16.82 -4.68
C ILE A 593 -20.79 17.98 -3.81
N ARG A 594 -22.11 18.16 -3.69
CA ARG A 594 -22.71 19.16 -2.78
C ARG A 594 -22.29 18.98 -1.33
N TYR A 595 -22.34 17.75 -0.79
CA TYR A 595 -21.85 17.48 0.57
C TYR A 595 -20.37 17.88 0.77
N ILE A 596 -19.55 17.64 -0.26
CA ILE A 596 -18.13 17.99 -0.21
C ILE A 596 -17.93 19.50 -0.29
N GLU A 597 -18.69 20.20 -1.14
CA GLU A 597 -18.67 21.65 -1.24
C GLU A 597 -19.07 22.31 0.08
N ASP A 598 -20.13 21.83 0.72
CA ASP A 598 -20.59 22.34 2.02
C ASP A 598 -19.52 22.14 3.11
N ALA A 599 -18.88 20.97 3.13
CA ALA A 599 -17.77 20.71 4.04
C ALA A 599 -16.58 21.64 3.80
N ILE A 600 -16.27 21.95 2.53
CA ILE A 600 -15.20 22.90 2.16
C ILE A 600 -15.57 24.33 2.60
N ARG A 601 -16.81 24.77 2.36
CA ARG A 601 -17.32 26.09 2.83
C ARG A 601 -17.21 26.22 4.35
N ALA A 602 -17.62 25.19 5.09
CA ALA A 602 -17.49 25.17 6.55
C ALA A 602 -16.03 25.24 7.02
N ASN A 603 -15.12 24.53 6.35
CA ASN A 603 -13.70 24.61 6.67
C ASN A 603 -13.13 26.01 6.39
N ILE A 604 -13.49 26.64 5.26
CA ILE A 604 -13.02 28.00 4.92
C ILE A 604 -13.53 29.00 5.95
N ALA A 605 -14.82 28.93 6.32
CA ALA A 605 -15.46 29.85 7.27
C ALA A 605 -14.86 29.75 8.70
N SER A 606 -14.41 28.57 9.11
CA SER A 606 -13.86 28.34 10.45
C SER A 606 -12.31 28.42 10.51
N ALA A 607 -11.64 28.57 9.36
CA ALA A 607 -10.19 28.51 9.31
C ALA A 607 -9.52 29.73 9.98
N GLN A 608 -8.49 29.45 10.77
CA GLN A 608 -7.68 30.47 11.45
C GLN A 608 -6.25 30.48 10.88
N PRO A 609 -5.51 31.60 10.99
CA PRO A 609 -4.11 31.65 10.65
C PRO A 609 -3.33 30.57 11.37
N ILE A 610 -2.47 29.84 10.63
CA ILE A 610 -1.67 28.74 11.17
C ILE A 610 -0.18 29.05 11.11
N THR A 611 0.59 28.49 12.04
CA THR A 611 2.05 28.57 12.03
C THR A 611 2.63 27.23 11.66
N VAL A 612 3.38 27.17 10.55
CA VAL A 612 4.03 25.94 10.06
C VAL A 612 5.53 26.18 9.90
N GLN A 613 6.34 25.27 10.41
CA GLN A 613 7.78 25.31 10.21
C GLN A 613 8.11 24.95 8.77
N SER A 614 9.01 25.69 8.13
CA SER A 614 9.54 25.29 6.83
C SER A 614 10.38 24.03 7.00
N SER A 615 10.19 23.04 6.12
CA SER A 615 11.06 21.88 6.09
C SER A 615 12.45 22.33 5.67
N ASP A 616 13.45 22.24 6.56
CA ASP A 616 14.84 22.13 6.16
C ASP A 616 15.05 20.72 5.55
N SER A 617 14.27 20.41 4.50
CA SER A 617 14.61 19.28 3.65
C SER A 617 15.93 19.66 2.99
N GLY A 618 16.98 18.88 3.25
CA GLY A 618 18.30 18.98 2.63
C GLY A 618 18.32 18.78 1.11
N LYS A 619 17.32 19.26 0.42
CA LYS A 619 17.46 19.71 -0.96
C LYS A 619 18.27 20.97 -0.87
N SER A 620 19.62 20.82 -1.04
CA SER A 620 20.42 21.94 -1.54
C SER A 620 19.50 22.73 -2.46
N LYS A 621 19.12 23.93 -2.02
CA LYS A 621 18.47 24.91 -2.84
C LYS A 621 19.20 24.88 -4.20
N LYS A 622 18.58 24.35 -5.23
CA LYS A 622 18.69 25.00 -6.51
C LYS A 622 17.97 26.34 -6.32
N SER A 623 18.53 27.14 -5.42
CA SER A 623 18.34 28.57 -5.45
C SER A 623 18.70 28.96 -6.87
N SER A 624 17.78 29.62 -7.53
CA SER A 624 18.21 30.79 -8.33
C SER A 624 19.17 31.57 -7.43
N ALA A 625 20.41 31.16 -7.43
CA ALA A 625 21.46 31.81 -6.69
C ALA A 625 21.61 33.24 -7.28
N LYS A 626 20.98 34.17 -6.62
CA LYS A 626 21.65 35.46 -6.45
C LYS A 626 22.93 35.11 -5.68
N GLY A 627 24.03 35.01 -6.43
CA GLY A 627 25.29 34.51 -5.93
C GLY A 627 25.82 35.36 -4.79
N SER A 628 25.94 34.78 -3.63
CA SER A 628 27.02 35.07 -2.70
C SER A 628 28.21 34.18 -3.10
N GLY A 629 28.67 34.36 -4.31
CA GLY A 629 29.91 33.73 -4.79
C GLY A 629 31.08 34.61 -4.36
N LYS A 630 32.14 33.96 -3.90
CA LYS A 630 33.49 34.56 -3.92
C LYS A 630 33.62 35.40 -5.17
N LYS A 631 34.01 36.69 -5.02
CA LYS A 631 34.20 37.61 -6.15
C LYS A 631 34.99 36.91 -7.23
N SER A 632 34.33 36.52 -8.33
CA SER A 632 35.00 35.94 -9.48
C SER A 632 35.94 36.99 -10.06
N SER A 633 37.22 36.64 -10.20
CA SER A 633 38.21 37.48 -10.83
C SER A 633 38.02 37.59 -12.35
N VAL A 634 37.07 36.81 -12.92
CA VAL A 634 36.82 36.76 -14.36
C VAL A 634 35.79 37.80 -14.74
N LYS A 635 36.20 38.73 -15.62
CA LYS A 635 35.33 39.78 -16.16
C LYS A 635 34.77 39.38 -17.53
N CYS A 636 33.52 39.69 -17.78
CA CYS A 636 32.89 39.51 -19.09
C CYS A 636 33.54 40.40 -20.13
N PRO A 637 34.07 39.88 -21.24
CA PRO A 637 34.72 40.69 -22.27
C PRO A 637 33.78 41.63 -23.00
N ARG A 638 32.43 41.41 -22.89
CA ARG A 638 31.44 42.24 -23.56
C ARG A 638 30.96 43.43 -22.72
N CYS A 639 30.83 43.28 -21.41
CA CYS A 639 30.21 44.31 -20.56
C CYS A 639 30.96 44.56 -19.25
N GLY A 640 32.12 43.95 -19.03
CA GLY A 640 32.97 44.16 -17.84
C GLY A 640 32.43 43.55 -16.54
N ALA A 641 31.19 43.02 -16.50
CA ALA A 641 30.58 42.47 -15.31
C ALA A 641 31.24 41.13 -14.93
N PRO A 642 31.18 40.70 -13.64
CA PRO A 642 31.69 39.38 -13.23
C PRO A 642 31.02 38.23 -13.98
N MET A 643 31.77 37.18 -14.27
CA MET A 643 31.23 35.92 -14.81
C MET A 643 31.27 34.84 -13.74
N PHE A 644 30.26 33.98 -13.74
CA PHE A 644 30.13 32.87 -12.80
C PHE A 644 30.07 31.54 -13.53
N LEU A 645 30.70 30.52 -12.94
CA LEU A 645 30.60 29.15 -13.42
C LEU A 645 29.21 28.61 -13.12
N ARG A 646 28.56 28.06 -14.13
CA ARG A 646 27.19 27.47 -14.08
C ARG A 646 27.19 26.10 -14.72
N ASN A 647 26.32 25.20 -14.29
CA ASN A 647 26.10 23.91 -14.91
C ASN A 647 24.91 23.98 -15.87
N GLY A 648 25.12 23.65 -17.13
CA GLY A 648 24.08 23.56 -18.17
C GLY A 648 23.86 22.11 -18.62
N LYS A 649 22.88 21.90 -19.54
CA LYS A 649 22.60 20.56 -20.09
C LYS A 649 23.80 19.89 -20.78
N ASN A 650 24.72 20.69 -21.30
CA ASN A 650 25.91 20.24 -22.04
C ASN A 650 27.22 20.39 -21.24
N GLY A 651 27.14 20.48 -19.91
CA GLY A 651 28.30 20.61 -19.02
C GLY A 651 28.45 22.00 -18.39
N ALA A 652 29.57 22.21 -17.68
CA ALA A 652 29.88 23.46 -17.01
C ALA A 652 30.21 24.59 -18.00
N PHE A 653 29.72 25.80 -17.75
CA PHE A 653 30.00 26.98 -18.56
C PHE A 653 30.04 28.26 -17.70
N TRP A 654 30.74 29.28 -18.16
CA TRP A 654 30.78 30.59 -17.53
C TRP A 654 29.71 31.50 -18.13
N GLY A 655 28.86 32.09 -17.29
CA GLY A 655 27.79 33.00 -17.69
C GLY A 655 27.96 34.36 -17.06
N CYS A 656 27.66 35.45 -17.84
CA CYS A 656 27.71 36.80 -17.35
C CYS A 656 26.66 37.05 -16.25
N SER A 657 27.02 37.81 -15.21
CA SER A 657 26.12 38.19 -14.11
C SER A 657 24.97 39.11 -14.53
N LYS A 658 25.10 39.81 -15.64
CA LYS A 658 24.07 40.68 -16.21
C LYS A 658 23.10 39.97 -17.18
N TYR A 659 23.05 38.67 -17.14
CA TYR A 659 21.98 37.96 -17.89
C TYR A 659 20.60 38.31 -17.30
N PRO A 660 19.57 38.59 -18.12
CA PRO A 660 19.47 38.45 -19.58
C PRO A 660 19.96 39.65 -20.44
N GLU A 661 20.36 40.73 -19.85
CA GLU A 661 20.83 41.95 -20.58
C GLU A 661 22.13 41.68 -21.35
N CYS A 662 23.04 40.90 -20.75
CA CYS A 662 24.27 40.42 -21.39
C CYS A 662 24.27 38.92 -21.49
N LYS A 663 24.10 38.39 -22.69
CA LYS A 663 24.02 36.93 -22.97
C LYS A 663 25.38 36.25 -23.20
N MET A 664 26.49 36.92 -22.76
CA MET A 664 27.85 36.37 -22.96
C MET A 664 28.08 35.10 -22.16
N THR A 665 28.54 34.03 -22.79
CA THR A 665 28.95 32.78 -22.19
C THR A 665 30.34 32.34 -22.66
N ALA A 666 31.02 31.53 -21.88
CA ALA A 666 32.28 30.89 -22.26
C ALA A 666 32.27 29.40 -21.77
N ASN A 667 32.93 28.53 -22.48
CA ASN A 667 33.10 27.15 -22.04
C ASN A 667 34.03 27.08 -20.84
N ASP A 668 33.75 26.14 -19.95
CA ASP A 668 34.71 25.85 -18.85
C ASP A 668 35.80 24.90 -19.32
N LYS A 669 37.02 25.20 -18.99
CA LYS A 669 38.16 24.27 -19.12
C LYS A 669 38.99 24.35 -17.83
N ASN A 670 38.84 23.31 -16.99
CA ASN A 670 39.53 23.22 -15.70
C ASN A 670 39.32 24.45 -14.79
N GLY A 671 38.08 24.92 -14.66
CA GLY A 671 37.76 26.08 -13.81
C GLY A 671 38.15 27.44 -14.39
N LYS A 672 38.51 27.54 -15.70
CA LYS A 672 38.81 28.79 -16.39
C LYS A 672 37.91 28.95 -17.64
N PRO A 673 37.43 30.17 -17.92
CA PRO A 673 36.58 30.41 -19.09
C PRO A 673 37.43 30.41 -20.38
N VAL A 674 36.96 29.69 -21.38
CA VAL A 674 37.49 29.70 -22.74
C VAL A 674 36.46 30.38 -23.64
N PHE A 675 36.78 31.57 -24.13
CA PHE A 675 35.93 32.31 -25.05
C PHE A 675 36.14 31.78 -26.47
N LYS A 676 35.05 31.52 -27.21
CA LYS A 676 35.14 31.28 -28.64
C LYS A 676 35.60 32.58 -29.32
N LYS A 677 36.65 32.50 -30.16
CA LYS A 677 37.08 33.58 -31.06
C LYS A 677 36.01 33.89 -32.08
#